data_9d33c3b221437c340fb26c1b478f0cd9
#
_entry.id   9d33c3b221437c340fb26c1b478f0cd9
#
_cell.length_a   1.000
_cell.length_b   1.000
_cell.length_c   1.000
_cell.angle_alpha   90.00
_cell.angle_beta   90.00
_cell.angle_gamma   90.00
#
_symmetry.space_group_name_H-M   'P 1'
#
loop_
_entity.id
_entity.type
_entity.pdbx_description
1 polymer ?
#
loop_
_entity_poly.entity_id
_entity_poly.type
_entity_poly.pdbx_seq_one_letter_code
_entity_poly.pdbx_strand_id
1 'polypeptide(L)'
;MRLLIALLFMVPAFGQQTPAAAEQQTKPEQQGAAQAPAQEPAKADDQSAKPKADEPAANPAPSTESWFSGSIDFGYRYIPDFSGNRNVYRSILDLGQGPRLTALDFTLTDPKKRLFDRMDVRANGWGGDPYNTAWLSARKSGWYDLTLDYRNIAYFNAVPSFANPSAPAGFDEQSFDVHRRNFTGDLELLPGKHITPYLAFDHNSGYGNGITDWVPDQNDNFAVPTLLRDSTNNYRGGVRFQYNRFHITLEQGGTTFKDDDSASESGLTLGDRTSAILGQTLDLTSLHENYGIRGTSIYTKAQATTNPFSWLDLYGQFVFSEPKVTVNYSDIATGNFVLLNSLLFYSGQQNLGTGAANQPHTTGSAGFEMRPRKWLRILDSWMTDRYHDAAAPFVTQSYTTGTSGAITVPAAPSSIAALNYSQVVNYNQEQVDVIASVTSRLTLRGGYRFVWGDATVLAGQLSQSGPLASGQLHRNVGLAGLNYRMTQRLSVNLDYEGSSSDHIYFRTSLNDYQKGRARARYQFNNALTVQARFTALDNQNPDPSIRYSLRAQDTALSVFWTPKEAKRISLMGEYDRSTVNSQILYLGNFLAQGTSSYRDDAHTATAAMTVALPKYPAAKIVLGGSFFTSNGSRTSHYYQPLVQLSVPIEKHLYWNTEWKWYGYAEDFYQYEAFRTNVFISGFRLVR
;
A
#
# COMPACT_ATOMS: atom_id res chain seq x y z
N MET A 1 -17.31 -1.83 29.56
CA MET A 1 -17.11 -3.09 28.78
C MET A 1 -16.89 -2.87 27.28
N ARG A 2 -17.43 -1.83 26.62
CA ARG A 2 -17.18 -1.49 25.21
C ARG A 2 -15.93 -0.65 24.98
N LEU A 3 -15.46 0.13 25.97
CA LEU A 3 -14.20 0.88 25.89
C LEU A 3 -12.96 -0.06 25.76
N LEU A 4 -13.02 -1.23 26.38
CA LEU A 4 -11.96 -2.23 26.31
C LEU A 4 -11.85 -2.88 24.92
N ILE A 5 -12.96 -2.96 24.17
CA ILE A 5 -12.99 -3.50 22.80
C ILE A 5 -12.36 -2.49 21.82
N ALA A 6 -12.52 -1.19 22.05
CA ALA A 6 -11.87 -0.17 21.23
C ALA A 6 -10.35 -0.14 21.43
N LEU A 7 -9.85 -0.40 22.63
CA LEU A 7 -8.41 -0.52 22.92
C LEU A 7 -7.76 -1.74 22.25
N LEU A 8 -8.52 -2.81 22.02
CA LEU A 8 -8.05 -4.03 21.36
C LEU A 8 -8.05 -3.92 19.82
N PHE A 9 -8.87 -3.03 19.26
CA PHE A 9 -8.90 -2.79 17.81
C PHE A 9 -8.00 -1.64 17.34
N MET A 10 -7.41 -0.88 18.27
CA MET A 10 -6.37 0.12 17.96
C MET A 10 -4.94 -0.40 18.06
N VAL A 11 -4.71 -1.70 18.02
CA VAL A 11 -3.44 -2.18 17.48
C VAL A 11 -3.44 -1.69 16.03
N PRO A 12 -2.50 -0.82 15.62
CA PRO A 12 -2.42 -0.41 14.23
C PRO A 12 -2.46 -1.72 13.44
N ALA A 13 -3.40 -1.85 12.54
CA ALA A 13 -3.35 -2.86 11.53
C ALA A 13 -2.03 -2.60 10.78
N PHE A 14 -0.93 -3.13 11.30
CA PHE A 14 0.22 -3.48 10.49
C PHE A 14 -0.40 -4.27 9.38
N GLY A 15 -0.43 -3.63 8.20
CA GLY A 15 -1.18 -4.10 7.08
C GLY A 15 -1.12 -5.62 7.06
N GLN A 16 -2.23 -6.23 7.36
CA GLN A 16 -2.49 -7.54 6.84
C GLN A 16 -2.42 -7.34 5.31
N GLN A 17 -1.18 -7.28 4.81
CA GLN A 17 -0.94 -7.92 3.55
C GLN A 17 -1.37 -9.35 3.84
N THR A 18 -2.64 -9.64 3.55
CA THR A 18 -3.00 -10.99 3.16
C THR A 18 -1.79 -11.47 2.42
N PRO A 19 -1.14 -12.57 2.81
CA PRO A 19 -0.12 -13.14 1.97
C PRO A 19 -0.83 -13.35 0.64
N ALA A 20 -0.67 -12.38 -0.26
CA ALA A 20 -0.98 -12.59 -1.65
C ALA A 20 -0.17 -13.84 -1.93
N ALA A 21 -0.86 -14.92 -2.25
CA ALA A 21 -0.23 -16.09 -2.84
C ALA A 21 0.82 -15.51 -3.77
N ALA A 22 2.09 -15.93 -3.60
CA ALA A 22 3.22 -15.35 -4.27
C ALA A 22 2.89 -15.16 -5.75
N GLU A 23 2.21 -14.10 -6.07
CA GLU A 23 2.15 -13.60 -7.42
C GLU A 23 3.58 -13.20 -7.64
N GLN A 24 4.25 -13.96 -8.47
CA GLN A 24 5.46 -13.50 -9.10
C GLN A 24 5.14 -12.07 -9.56
N GLN A 25 5.63 -11.09 -8.79
CA GLN A 25 5.71 -9.74 -9.27
C GLN A 25 6.56 -9.84 -10.52
N THR A 26 5.90 -9.94 -11.66
CA THR A 26 6.51 -9.54 -12.90
C THR A 26 6.90 -8.08 -12.65
N LYS A 27 8.20 -7.87 -12.40
CA LYS A 27 8.85 -6.59 -12.51
C LYS A 27 8.20 -5.83 -13.66
N PRO A 28 7.81 -4.56 -13.49
CA PRO A 28 7.41 -3.78 -14.65
C PRO A 28 8.58 -3.86 -15.63
N GLU A 29 8.33 -4.41 -16.78
CA GLU A 29 9.27 -4.41 -17.90
C GLU A 29 9.64 -2.94 -18.16
N GLN A 30 10.86 -2.59 -17.78
CA GLN A 30 11.52 -1.45 -18.38
C GLN A 30 11.50 -1.70 -19.88
N GLN A 31 10.90 -0.82 -20.63
CA GLN A 31 10.95 -0.83 -22.08
C GLN A 31 12.41 -0.89 -22.49
N GLY A 32 12.85 -2.07 -22.86
CA GLY A 32 14.18 -2.32 -23.39
C GLY A 32 14.32 -1.65 -24.76
N ALA A 33 15.39 -0.92 -24.91
CA ALA A 33 15.88 -0.47 -26.19
C ALA A 33 16.06 -1.66 -27.14
N ALA A 34 15.67 -1.47 -28.39
CA ALA A 34 15.75 -2.45 -29.45
C ALA A 34 17.18 -3.03 -29.59
N GLN A 35 17.28 -4.34 -29.41
CA GLN A 35 18.48 -5.07 -29.82
C GLN A 35 18.50 -5.22 -31.33
N ALA A 36 19.64 -4.88 -31.90
CA ALA A 36 19.97 -5.16 -33.31
C ALA A 36 20.07 -6.68 -33.56
N PRO A 37 19.82 -7.14 -34.79
CA PRO A 37 19.80 -8.57 -35.09
C PRO A 37 21.18 -9.18 -34.99
N ALA A 38 21.25 -10.34 -34.34
CA ALA A 38 22.45 -11.16 -34.25
C ALA A 38 22.86 -11.67 -35.65
N GLN A 39 24.12 -11.50 -35.99
CA GLN A 39 24.75 -12.13 -37.13
C GLN A 39 25.05 -13.61 -36.81
N GLU A 40 24.80 -14.47 -37.81
CA GLU A 40 25.16 -15.87 -37.75
C GLU A 40 26.69 -16.08 -37.59
N PRO A 41 27.13 -17.11 -36.85
CA PRO A 41 28.56 -17.40 -36.75
C PRO A 41 29.11 -18.07 -38.02
N ALA A 42 30.12 -17.45 -38.57
CA ALA A 42 30.92 -18.03 -39.63
C ALA A 42 31.76 -19.22 -39.13
N LYS A 43 31.85 -20.26 -39.94
CA LYS A 43 32.65 -21.46 -39.73
C LYS A 43 34.11 -21.13 -39.45
N ALA A 44 34.66 -21.72 -38.38
CA ALA A 44 36.08 -21.69 -38.11
C ALA A 44 36.79 -22.70 -38.96
N ASP A 45 37.76 -22.24 -39.74
CA ASP A 45 38.83 -23.07 -40.30
C ASP A 45 40.00 -23.16 -39.33
N ASP A 46 40.40 -24.40 -39.08
CA ASP A 46 41.48 -24.85 -38.23
C ASP A 46 42.83 -24.55 -38.88
N GLN A 47 43.61 -23.63 -38.33
CA GLN A 47 45.05 -23.60 -38.56
C GLN A 47 45.80 -23.24 -37.25
N SER A 48 46.49 -24.25 -36.74
CA SER A 48 47.47 -24.19 -35.67
C SER A 48 48.65 -23.24 -36.02
N ALA A 49 48.85 -22.20 -35.22
CA ALA A 49 50.07 -21.43 -35.19
C ALA A 49 50.57 -21.23 -33.74
N LYS A 50 51.86 -21.52 -33.49
CA LYS A 50 52.63 -21.43 -32.28
C LYS A 50 52.51 -20.06 -31.56
N PRO A 51 52.61 -19.99 -30.23
CA PRO A 51 52.57 -18.74 -29.51
C PRO A 51 53.82 -17.92 -29.79
N LYS A 52 53.69 -16.70 -30.26
CA LYS A 52 54.66 -15.63 -30.23
C LYS A 52 54.63 -14.91 -28.88
N ALA A 53 55.85 -14.62 -28.40
CA ALA A 53 56.10 -13.93 -27.14
C ALA A 53 55.45 -12.52 -27.07
N ASP A 54 55.10 -12.16 -25.87
CA ASP A 54 54.66 -10.90 -25.31
C ASP A 54 54.89 -9.63 -26.14
N GLU A 55 53.86 -9.15 -26.78
CA GLU A 55 53.69 -7.73 -27.05
C GLU A 55 53.07 -7.06 -25.80
N PRO A 56 53.60 -5.90 -25.35
CA PRO A 56 53.02 -5.19 -24.23
C PRO A 56 51.56 -4.82 -24.56
N ALA A 57 50.66 -5.16 -23.66
CA ALA A 57 49.23 -4.86 -23.77
C ALA A 57 49.05 -3.39 -24.15
N ALA A 58 48.44 -3.12 -25.29
CA ALA A 58 48.10 -1.78 -25.71
C ALA A 58 47.30 -1.10 -24.57
N ASN A 59 47.77 0.09 -24.16
CA ASN A 59 47.04 0.92 -23.22
C ASN A 59 45.55 1.00 -23.65
N PRO A 60 44.61 0.70 -22.78
CA PRO A 60 43.20 0.82 -23.12
C PRO A 60 42.94 2.24 -23.62
N ALA A 61 42.29 2.37 -24.77
CA ALA A 61 41.90 3.68 -25.31
C ALA A 61 41.27 4.51 -24.20
N PRO A 62 41.56 5.80 -24.05
CA PRO A 62 40.94 6.62 -23.04
C PRO A 62 39.45 6.56 -23.21
N SER A 63 38.74 6.22 -22.15
CA SER A 63 37.29 6.14 -22.17
C SER A 63 36.76 7.52 -22.53
N THR A 64 35.97 7.60 -23.63
CA THR A 64 35.28 8.82 -24.07
C THR A 64 33.99 9.05 -23.29
N GLU A 65 33.70 8.21 -22.30
CA GLU A 65 32.52 8.35 -21.45
C GLU A 65 32.64 9.61 -20.60
N SER A 66 31.58 10.41 -20.63
CA SER A 66 31.46 11.58 -19.77
C SER A 66 31.45 11.13 -18.30
N TRP A 67 32.36 11.67 -17.48
CA TRP A 67 32.39 11.40 -16.04
C TRP A 67 31.14 11.92 -15.32
N PHE A 68 30.35 12.81 -15.96
CA PHE A 68 29.14 13.39 -15.47
C PHE A 68 28.10 13.48 -16.60
N SER A 69 26.92 12.96 -16.37
CA SER A 69 25.77 13.10 -17.25
C SER A 69 24.49 13.25 -16.41
N GLY A 70 23.51 13.95 -16.95
CA GLY A 70 22.23 14.05 -16.24
C GLY A 70 21.40 15.24 -16.64
N SER A 71 20.34 15.48 -15.89
CA SER A 71 19.44 16.61 -16.10
C SER A 71 18.91 17.16 -14.77
N ILE A 72 18.59 18.44 -14.79
CA ILE A 72 17.86 19.12 -13.73
C ILE A 72 16.69 19.89 -14.34
N ASP A 73 15.50 19.63 -13.81
CA ASP A 73 14.24 20.26 -14.20
C ASP A 73 13.76 21.13 -13.04
N PHE A 74 13.72 22.44 -13.24
CA PHE A 74 13.24 23.39 -12.24
C PHE A 74 12.28 24.40 -12.88
N GLY A 75 11.34 24.89 -12.10
CA GLY A 75 10.34 25.82 -12.61
C GLY A 75 9.54 26.48 -11.50
N TYR A 76 8.50 27.18 -11.91
CA TYR A 76 7.56 27.81 -11.03
C TYR A 76 6.15 27.30 -11.32
N ARG A 77 5.42 26.88 -10.29
CA ARG A 77 4.00 26.52 -10.38
C ARG A 77 3.15 27.73 -10.01
N TYR A 78 2.20 28.04 -10.87
CA TYR A 78 1.26 29.12 -10.71
C TYR A 78 -0.18 28.60 -10.76
N ILE A 79 -1.00 29.02 -9.81
CA ILE A 79 -2.42 28.67 -9.68
C ILE A 79 -3.20 29.99 -9.69
N PRO A 80 -3.64 30.47 -10.89
CA PRO A 80 -4.22 31.79 -11.05
C PRO A 80 -5.59 31.93 -10.44
N ASP A 81 -6.38 30.89 -10.52
CA ASP A 81 -7.78 30.87 -10.11
C ASP A 81 -8.11 29.58 -9.37
N PHE A 82 -8.94 29.72 -8.39
CA PHE A 82 -9.46 28.64 -7.59
C PHE A 82 -10.93 28.94 -7.26
N SER A 83 -11.80 27.95 -7.44
CA SER A 83 -13.19 28.05 -7.00
C SER A 83 -13.64 26.74 -6.33
N GLY A 84 -14.48 26.84 -5.33
CA GLY A 84 -15.03 25.73 -4.59
C GLY A 84 -14.35 25.48 -3.25
N ASN A 85 -14.46 24.26 -2.71
CA ASN A 85 -13.95 23.89 -1.40
C ASN A 85 -12.43 23.61 -1.45
N ARG A 86 -11.66 24.40 -0.68
CA ARG A 86 -10.20 24.27 -0.62
C ARG A 86 -9.74 23.01 0.09
N ASN A 87 -10.48 22.54 1.08
CA ASN A 87 -10.13 21.34 1.82
C ASN A 87 -10.34 20.08 0.97
N VAL A 88 -11.37 20.08 0.14
CA VAL A 88 -11.57 19.00 -0.86
C VAL A 88 -10.46 19.03 -1.92
N TYR A 89 -10.05 20.23 -2.39
CA TYR A 89 -8.88 20.35 -3.26
C TYR A 89 -7.61 19.76 -2.62
N ARG A 90 -7.34 20.09 -1.36
CA ARG A 90 -6.20 19.56 -0.62
C ARG A 90 -6.30 18.04 -0.44
N SER A 91 -7.49 17.51 -0.21
CA SER A 91 -7.72 16.06 -0.07
C SER A 91 -7.42 15.27 -1.35
N ILE A 92 -7.53 15.89 -2.53
CA ILE A 92 -7.36 15.23 -3.82
C ILE A 92 -6.01 15.53 -4.47
N LEU A 93 -5.52 16.76 -4.36
CA LEU A 93 -4.34 17.22 -5.09
C LEU A 93 -3.23 17.78 -4.18
N ASP A 94 -3.58 18.61 -3.24
CA ASP A 94 -2.69 19.36 -2.33
C ASP A 94 -1.46 20.02 -3.00
N LEU A 95 -1.64 20.53 -4.22
CA LEU A 95 -0.57 21.17 -4.98
C LEU A 95 -0.46 22.64 -4.57
N GLY A 96 0.70 23.06 -4.06
CA GLY A 96 0.97 24.44 -3.72
C GLY A 96 1.53 25.25 -4.90
N GLN A 97 1.43 26.59 -4.83
CA GLN A 97 2.08 27.54 -5.73
C GLN A 97 3.53 27.79 -5.29
N GLY A 98 4.43 28.12 -6.24
CA GLY A 98 5.80 28.53 -5.95
C GLY A 98 6.88 27.78 -6.75
N PRO A 99 8.17 28.01 -6.42
CA PRO A 99 9.28 27.37 -7.10
C PRO A 99 9.28 25.86 -6.85
N ARG A 100 9.66 25.09 -7.88
CA ARG A 100 9.69 23.63 -7.87
C ARG A 100 10.97 23.10 -8.48
N LEU A 101 11.59 22.13 -7.80
CA LEU A 101 12.51 21.18 -8.41
C LEU A 101 11.71 19.96 -8.82
N THR A 102 11.33 19.92 -10.10
CA THR A 102 10.44 18.88 -10.63
C THR A 102 11.14 17.55 -10.73
N ALA A 103 12.39 17.55 -11.24
CA ALA A 103 13.22 16.36 -11.35
C ALA A 103 14.71 16.73 -11.33
N LEU A 104 15.48 15.84 -10.79
CA LEU A 104 16.94 15.83 -10.83
C LEU A 104 17.37 14.39 -11.07
N ASP A 105 18.23 14.17 -12.08
CA ASP A 105 18.77 12.86 -12.42
C ASP A 105 20.22 13.03 -12.86
N PHE A 106 21.17 12.56 -12.03
CA PHE A 106 22.61 12.62 -12.32
C PHE A 106 23.24 11.26 -12.22
N THR A 107 24.11 10.98 -13.18
CA THR A 107 25.06 9.86 -13.15
C THR A 107 26.48 10.39 -13.10
N LEU A 108 27.22 9.96 -12.11
CA LEU A 108 28.66 10.23 -11.94
C LEU A 108 29.44 8.93 -12.13
N THR A 109 30.44 8.97 -12.96
CA THR A 109 31.39 7.85 -13.15
C THR A 109 32.76 8.32 -12.71
N ASP A 110 33.38 7.66 -11.73
CA ASP A 110 34.74 7.99 -11.30
C ASP A 110 35.75 7.38 -12.28
N PRO A 111 36.47 8.19 -13.10
CA PRO A 111 37.45 7.65 -14.06
C PRO A 111 38.57 6.88 -13.40
N LYS A 112 38.87 7.21 -12.15
CA LYS A 112 39.95 6.57 -11.37
C LYS A 112 39.46 5.41 -10.48
N LYS A 113 38.13 5.20 -10.44
CA LYS A 113 37.45 4.15 -9.65
C LYS A 113 37.91 4.05 -8.20
N ARG A 114 38.23 5.17 -7.58
CA ARG A 114 38.77 5.21 -6.21
C ARG A 114 37.69 4.97 -5.17
N LEU A 115 36.63 5.76 -5.22
CA LEU A 115 35.51 5.72 -4.28
C LEU A 115 34.34 4.86 -4.81
N PHE A 116 33.93 5.05 -6.06
CA PHE A 116 32.87 4.31 -6.72
C PHE A 116 33.21 4.12 -8.20
N ASP A 117 32.57 3.17 -8.86
CA ASP A 117 32.59 3.05 -10.32
C ASP A 117 31.52 3.93 -10.93
N ARG A 118 30.35 3.94 -10.30
CA ARG A 118 29.18 4.71 -10.72
C ARG A 118 28.37 5.15 -9.50
N MET A 119 27.89 6.39 -9.55
CA MET A 119 26.91 6.93 -8.60
C MET A 119 25.77 7.58 -9.36
N ASP A 120 24.54 7.18 -9.04
CA ASP A 120 23.31 7.74 -9.58
C ASP A 120 22.57 8.50 -8.47
N VAL A 121 22.11 9.71 -8.77
CA VAL A 121 21.36 10.55 -7.82
C VAL A 121 20.07 11.00 -8.51
N ARG A 122 18.94 10.80 -7.86
CA ARG A 122 17.62 11.24 -8.34
C ARG A 122 16.87 11.97 -7.25
N ALA A 123 16.15 13.03 -7.61
CA ALA A 123 15.23 13.71 -6.72
C ALA A 123 14.03 14.22 -7.51
N ASN A 124 12.82 14.14 -6.92
CA ASN A 124 11.60 14.55 -7.59
C ASN A 124 10.64 15.26 -6.62
N GLY A 125 9.86 16.22 -7.14
CA GLY A 125 8.72 16.82 -6.44
C GLY A 125 9.09 17.77 -5.31
N TRP A 126 10.29 18.34 -5.26
CA TRP A 126 10.73 19.22 -4.18
C TRP A 126 10.22 20.67 -4.37
N GLY A 127 9.87 21.30 -3.26
CA GLY A 127 9.37 22.68 -3.23
C GLY A 127 7.94 22.80 -2.68
N GLY A 128 7.45 21.81 -1.92
CA GLY A 128 6.14 21.83 -1.27
C GLY A 128 5.05 21.03 -2.00
N ASP A 129 5.44 20.03 -2.79
CA ASP A 129 4.51 19.02 -3.29
C ASP A 129 4.20 17.99 -2.20
N PRO A 130 3.02 17.34 -2.23
CA PRO A 130 2.65 16.34 -1.24
C PRO A 130 3.50 15.07 -1.30
N TYR A 131 4.25 14.88 -2.38
CA TYR A 131 5.14 13.73 -2.56
C TYR A 131 6.51 14.17 -3.05
N ASN A 132 7.53 13.93 -2.22
CA ASN A 132 8.91 14.23 -2.57
C ASN A 132 9.77 12.99 -2.39
N THR A 133 10.74 12.80 -3.29
CA THR A 133 11.67 11.69 -3.23
C THR A 133 13.11 12.15 -3.45
N ALA A 134 14.04 11.47 -2.80
CA ALA A 134 15.46 11.53 -3.10
C ALA A 134 16.02 10.12 -3.05
N TRP A 135 16.80 9.75 -4.05
CA TRP A 135 17.41 8.44 -4.17
C TRP A 135 18.86 8.58 -4.60
N LEU A 136 19.72 7.79 -3.96
CA LEU A 136 21.13 7.70 -4.29
C LEU A 136 21.53 6.24 -4.38
N SER A 137 22.25 5.86 -5.43
CA SER A 137 22.92 4.56 -5.51
C SER A 137 24.40 4.80 -5.83
N ALA A 138 25.29 4.20 -5.04
CA ALA A 138 26.72 4.26 -5.26
C ALA A 138 27.28 2.83 -5.28
N ARG A 139 27.93 2.47 -6.37
CA ARG A 139 28.42 1.12 -6.60
C ARG A 139 29.90 1.10 -6.92
N LYS A 140 30.63 0.18 -6.26
CA LYS A 140 32.00 -0.19 -6.59
C LYS A 140 32.07 -1.70 -6.81
N SER A 141 32.34 -2.10 -8.03
CA SER A 141 32.33 -3.50 -8.44
C SER A 141 33.23 -4.38 -7.56
N GLY A 142 32.65 -5.47 -7.04
CA GLY A 142 33.33 -6.41 -6.16
C GLY A 142 33.63 -5.91 -4.74
N TRP A 143 33.22 -4.69 -4.38
CA TRP A 143 33.44 -4.10 -3.05
C TRP A 143 32.14 -3.78 -2.32
N TYR A 144 31.30 -2.93 -2.91
CA TYR A 144 30.03 -2.57 -2.29
C TYR A 144 28.99 -2.09 -3.30
N ASP A 145 27.72 -2.21 -2.90
CA ASP A 145 26.55 -1.56 -3.51
C ASP A 145 25.77 -0.87 -2.37
N LEU A 146 25.69 0.47 -2.43
CA LEU A 146 24.99 1.29 -1.46
C LEU A 146 23.76 1.91 -2.14
N THR A 147 22.60 1.77 -1.55
CA THR A 147 21.37 2.45 -1.97
C THR A 147 20.77 3.22 -0.79
N LEU A 148 20.44 4.49 -1.00
CA LEU A 148 19.70 5.34 -0.06
C LEU A 148 18.45 5.82 -0.76
N ASP A 149 17.30 5.67 -0.10
CA ASP A 149 15.99 6.14 -0.58
C ASP A 149 15.34 6.99 0.52
N TYR A 150 14.87 8.17 0.16
CA TYR A 150 14.12 9.04 1.04
C TYR A 150 12.81 9.43 0.37
N ARG A 151 11.71 9.34 1.11
CA ARG A 151 10.37 9.73 0.69
C ARG A 151 9.71 10.55 1.77
N ASN A 152 9.10 11.65 1.36
CA ASN A 152 8.23 12.43 2.22
C ASN A 152 6.87 12.53 1.54
N ILE A 153 5.82 12.11 2.26
CA ILE A 153 4.46 12.04 1.75
C ILE A 153 3.58 12.84 2.71
N ALA A 154 2.90 13.84 2.18
CA ALA A 154 1.88 14.59 2.91
C ALA A 154 0.51 14.06 2.52
N TYR A 155 -0.29 13.69 3.51
CA TYR A 155 -1.68 13.31 3.36
C TYR A 155 -2.54 14.39 3.99
N PHE A 156 -3.48 14.90 3.25
CA PHE A 156 -4.55 15.72 3.78
C PHE A 156 -5.88 15.08 3.42
N ASN A 157 -6.79 14.98 4.37
CA ASN A 157 -8.14 14.48 4.15
C ASN A 157 -9.13 15.28 4.99
N ALA A 158 -10.01 16.02 4.34
CA ALA A 158 -11.12 16.69 4.99
C ALA A 158 -12.19 15.66 5.38
N VAL A 159 -12.65 15.72 6.61
CA VAL A 159 -13.64 14.80 7.16
C VAL A 159 -14.78 15.63 7.76
N PRO A 160 -16.03 15.53 7.27
CA PRO A 160 -17.16 16.15 7.93
C PRO A 160 -17.45 15.44 9.26
N SER A 161 -17.60 16.21 10.32
CA SER A 161 -18.03 15.75 11.63
C SER A 161 -19.45 16.19 11.92
N PHE A 162 -20.31 15.25 12.27
CA PHE A 162 -21.71 15.49 12.63
C PHE A 162 -21.91 15.53 14.17
N ALA A 163 -20.82 15.56 14.93
CA ALA A 163 -20.86 15.63 16.37
C ALA A 163 -21.31 17.01 16.92
N ASN A 164 -21.48 17.99 16.04
CA ASN A 164 -22.13 19.28 16.36
C ASN A 164 -23.27 19.57 15.42
N PRO A 165 -24.48 19.06 15.70
CA PRO A 165 -25.66 19.28 14.83
C PRO A 165 -26.13 20.74 14.81
N SER A 166 -25.64 21.60 15.72
CA SER A 166 -25.90 23.03 15.74
C SER A 166 -24.99 23.84 14.82
N ALA A 167 -24.02 23.21 14.17
CA ALA A 167 -23.16 23.87 13.17
C ALA A 167 -24.00 24.41 12.01
N PRO A 168 -23.67 25.61 11.47
CA PRO A 168 -24.47 26.26 10.42
C PRO A 168 -24.70 25.41 9.16
N ALA A 169 -23.77 24.50 8.84
CA ALA A 169 -23.88 23.56 7.73
C ALA A 169 -24.43 22.19 8.14
N GLY A 170 -24.81 22.00 9.41
CA GLY A 170 -25.20 20.72 10.00
C GLY A 170 -24.02 19.78 10.28
N PHE A 171 -22.79 20.26 10.11
CA PHE A 171 -21.57 19.54 10.42
C PHE A 171 -20.40 20.53 10.55
N ASP A 172 -19.35 20.12 11.27
CA ASP A 172 -18.05 20.81 11.30
C ASP A 172 -17.07 20.08 10.39
N GLU A 173 -16.28 20.86 9.64
CA GLU A 173 -15.23 20.29 8.80
C GLU A 173 -13.96 20.08 9.63
N GLN A 174 -13.54 18.83 9.76
CA GLN A 174 -12.32 18.41 10.43
C GLN A 174 -11.33 17.87 9.41
N SER A 175 -10.08 17.69 9.78
CA SER A 175 -9.09 17.16 8.85
C SER A 175 -8.07 16.24 9.50
N PHE A 176 -7.60 15.29 8.70
CA PHE A 176 -6.33 14.63 8.91
C PHE A 176 -5.27 15.33 8.05
N ASP A 177 -4.20 15.80 8.66
CA ASP A 177 -3.06 16.43 8.00
C ASP A 177 -1.78 15.74 8.49
N VAL A 178 -1.37 14.70 7.80
CA VAL A 178 -0.33 13.78 8.24
C VAL A 178 0.83 13.77 7.26
N HIS A 179 2.03 13.93 7.79
CA HIS A 179 3.27 13.78 7.05
C HIS A 179 3.94 12.46 7.40
N ARG A 180 4.27 11.66 6.39
CA ARG A 180 5.02 10.41 6.48
C ARG A 180 6.40 10.58 5.86
N ARG A 181 7.45 10.29 6.62
CA ARG A 181 8.84 10.33 6.15
C ARG A 181 9.42 8.93 6.23
N ASN A 182 9.90 8.44 5.12
CA ASN A 182 10.54 7.14 5.01
C ASN A 182 11.97 7.33 4.55
N PHE A 183 12.90 6.74 5.26
CA PHE A 183 14.29 6.63 4.87
C PHE A 183 14.70 5.16 4.87
N THR A 184 15.29 4.70 3.76
CA THR A 184 15.83 3.35 3.62
C THR A 184 17.28 3.44 3.20
N GLY A 185 18.15 2.73 3.89
CA GLY A 185 19.54 2.57 3.52
C GLY A 185 19.90 1.09 3.44
N ASP A 186 20.39 0.65 2.30
CA ASP A 186 20.86 -0.70 2.04
C ASP A 186 22.32 -0.68 1.62
N LEU A 187 23.16 -1.47 2.29
CA LEU A 187 24.57 -1.65 1.99
C LEU A 187 24.86 -3.13 1.78
N GLU A 188 25.22 -3.50 0.57
CA GLU A 188 25.70 -4.82 0.23
C GLU A 188 27.23 -4.80 0.09
N LEU A 189 27.91 -5.72 0.73
CA LEU A 189 29.36 -5.84 0.69
C LEU A 189 29.78 -7.02 -0.19
N LEU A 190 30.86 -6.88 -0.92
CA LEU A 190 31.43 -7.91 -1.80
C LEU A 190 30.39 -8.48 -2.81
N PRO A 191 29.61 -7.64 -3.51
CA PRO A 191 28.59 -8.11 -4.45
C PRO A 191 29.23 -9.00 -5.54
N GLY A 192 28.51 -10.10 -5.86
CA GLY A 192 28.98 -11.09 -6.84
C GLY A 192 30.02 -12.09 -6.33
N LYS A 193 30.34 -12.09 -5.05
CA LYS A 193 31.15 -13.13 -4.40
C LYS A 193 30.27 -14.26 -3.86
N HIS A 194 30.91 -15.39 -3.50
CA HIS A 194 30.20 -16.53 -2.90
C HIS A 194 29.52 -16.19 -1.57
N ILE A 195 30.06 -15.22 -0.84
CA ILE A 195 29.54 -14.72 0.41
C ILE A 195 29.38 -13.22 0.27
N THR A 196 28.17 -12.73 0.43
CA THR A 196 27.77 -11.34 0.29
C THR A 196 27.07 -10.90 1.57
N PRO A 197 27.80 -10.30 2.54
CA PRO A 197 27.16 -9.69 3.70
C PRO A 197 26.39 -8.44 3.29
N TYR A 198 25.31 -8.14 4.02
CA TYR A 198 24.56 -6.89 3.84
C TYR A 198 24.04 -6.36 5.17
N LEU A 199 23.83 -5.05 5.20
CA LEU A 199 23.20 -4.31 6.29
C LEU A 199 22.14 -3.41 5.71
N ALA A 200 21.01 -3.29 6.38
CA ALA A 200 19.98 -2.35 5.99
C ALA A 200 19.33 -1.68 7.20
N PHE A 201 18.86 -0.47 6.99
CA PHE A 201 18.18 0.34 7.97
C PHE A 201 16.99 1.04 7.32
N ASP A 202 15.82 0.90 7.93
CA ASP A 202 14.61 1.63 7.52
C ASP A 202 14.14 2.47 8.70
N HIS A 203 13.87 3.74 8.45
CA HIS A 203 13.24 4.65 9.39
C HIS A 203 11.95 5.20 8.78
N ASN A 204 10.83 4.97 9.48
CA ASN A 204 9.54 5.54 9.14
C ASN A 204 9.09 6.42 10.28
N SER A 205 8.65 7.64 10.00
CA SER A 205 8.05 8.51 11.00
C SER A 205 6.81 9.20 10.46
N GLY A 206 5.81 9.34 11.33
CA GLY A 206 4.59 10.05 11.07
C GLY A 206 4.42 11.19 12.07
N TYR A 207 3.87 12.32 11.63
CA TYR A 207 3.41 13.39 12.51
C TYR A 207 2.30 14.16 11.81
N GLY A 208 1.40 14.70 12.59
CA GLY A 208 0.31 15.50 12.04
C GLY A 208 -0.87 15.65 12.96
N ASN A 209 -1.96 16.09 12.38
CA ASN A 209 -3.22 16.28 13.06
C ASN A 209 -4.24 15.24 12.59
N GLY A 210 -5.17 14.92 13.43
CA GLY A 210 -6.29 14.05 13.15
C GLY A 210 -7.51 14.44 13.97
N ILE A 211 -8.47 13.55 13.99
CA ILE A 211 -9.67 13.66 14.80
C ILE A 211 -9.97 12.29 15.42
N THR A 212 -10.38 12.27 16.67
CA THR A 212 -10.93 11.11 17.32
C THR A 212 -12.36 11.36 17.80
N ASP A 213 -13.13 10.30 17.91
CA ASP A 213 -14.47 10.32 18.47
C ASP A 213 -14.37 9.91 19.93
N TRP A 214 -14.55 10.88 20.83
CA TRP A 214 -14.55 10.63 22.24
C TRP A 214 -15.98 10.47 22.76
N VAL A 215 -16.25 9.38 23.47
CA VAL A 215 -17.60 9.01 23.93
C VAL A 215 -17.59 8.69 25.41
N PRO A 216 -18.15 9.55 26.27
CA PRO A 216 -18.38 9.23 27.68
C PRO A 216 -19.58 8.28 27.79
N ASP A 217 -19.37 7.09 28.29
CA ASP A 217 -20.44 6.11 28.63
C ASP A 217 -21.58 5.93 27.60
N GLN A 218 -21.24 5.99 26.30
CA GLN A 218 -22.15 5.70 25.17
C GLN A 218 -23.31 6.68 24.93
N ASN A 219 -23.21 7.90 25.41
CA ASN A 219 -24.34 8.83 25.35
C ASN A 219 -24.24 9.93 24.33
N ASP A 220 -23.05 10.39 24.07
CA ASP A 220 -22.79 11.56 23.28
C ASP A 220 -21.43 11.41 22.60
N ASN A 221 -21.32 11.83 21.36
CA ASN A 221 -20.09 11.73 20.59
C ASN A 221 -19.48 13.13 20.43
N PHE A 222 -18.23 13.27 20.83
CA PHE A 222 -17.47 14.50 20.71
C PHE A 222 -16.34 14.29 19.71
N ALA A 223 -16.32 15.10 18.67
CA ALA A 223 -15.23 15.12 17.71
C ALA A 223 -14.07 15.94 18.28
N VAL A 224 -12.97 15.29 18.63
CA VAL A 224 -11.85 15.91 19.35
C VAL A 224 -10.60 15.94 18.47
N PRO A 225 -9.94 17.11 18.31
CA PRO A 225 -8.68 17.21 17.60
C PRO A 225 -7.60 16.33 18.24
N THR A 226 -6.85 15.64 17.38
CA THR A 226 -5.80 14.70 17.79
C THR A 226 -4.46 15.10 17.18
N LEU A 227 -3.39 15.01 17.96
CA LEU A 227 -2.02 15.09 17.48
C LEU A 227 -1.48 13.67 17.31
N LEU A 228 -1.04 13.36 16.09
CA LEU A 228 -0.50 12.06 15.71
C LEU A 228 1.02 12.12 15.64
N ARG A 229 1.71 11.17 16.25
CA ARG A 229 3.16 11.10 16.23
C ARG A 229 3.67 9.68 16.42
N ASP A 230 4.18 9.09 15.36
CA ASP A 230 4.74 7.75 15.38
C ASP A 230 6.15 7.67 14.78
N SER A 231 6.89 6.64 15.13
CA SER A 231 8.14 6.28 14.49
C SER A 231 8.45 4.79 14.60
N THR A 232 9.01 4.24 13.53
CA THR A 232 9.47 2.86 13.45
C THR A 232 10.88 2.82 12.88
N ASN A 233 11.78 2.08 13.54
CA ASN A 233 13.11 1.79 13.01
C ASN A 233 13.23 0.29 12.81
N ASN A 234 13.68 -0.13 11.64
CA ASN A 234 14.02 -1.50 11.32
C ASN A 234 15.51 -1.60 11.05
N TYR A 235 16.17 -2.47 11.76
CA TYR A 235 17.57 -2.80 11.60
C TYR A 235 17.67 -4.23 11.11
N ARG A 236 18.41 -4.50 10.05
CA ARG A 236 18.60 -5.85 9.54
C ARG A 236 20.02 -6.03 9.04
N GLY A 237 20.53 -7.21 9.28
CA GLY A 237 21.83 -7.65 8.76
C GLY A 237 21.74 -9.10 8.37
N GLY A 238 22.46 -9.46 7.32
CA GLY A 238 22.41 -10.82 6.83
C GLY A 238 23.59 -11.17 5.94
N VAL A 239 23.59 -12.42 5.53
CA VAL A 239 24.59 -12.97 4.62
C VAL A 239 23.86 -13.75 3.53
N ARG A 240 24.19 -13.46 2.28
CA ARG A 240 23.81 -14.26 1.12
C ARG A 240 24.98 -15.14 0.76
N PHE A 241 24.72 -16.43 0.71
CA PHE A 241 25.66 -17.44 0.31
C PHE A 241 25.26 -18.04 -1.04
N GLN A 242 26.17 -18.01 -2.01
CA GLN A 242 25.97 -18.57 -3.35
C GLN A 242 27.12 -19.51 -3.68
N TYR A 243 26.82 -20.78 -3.81
CA TYR A 243 27.80 -21.76 -4.21
C TYR A 243 27.18 -22.76 -5.18
N ASN A 244 27.68 -22.81 -6.40
CA ASN A 244 27.12 -23.62 -7.48
C ASN A 244 25.62 -23.35 -7.66
N ARG A 245 24.81 -24.34 -7.28
CA ARG A 245 23.35 -24.37 -7.42
C ARG A 245 22.63 -24.03 -6.13
N PHE A 246 23.37 -23.72 -5.05
CA PHE A 246 22.79 -23.39 -3.75
C PHE A 246 22.84 -21.89 -3.51
N HIS A 247 21.68 -21.32 -3.17
CA HIS A 247 21.54 -19.95 -2.75
C HIS A 247 20.87 -19.94 -1.39
N ILE A 248 21.56 -19.44 -0.37
CA ILE A 248 21.07 -19.37 0.99
C ILE A 248 21.16 -17.93 1.47
N THR A 249 20.13 -17.41 2.07
CA THR A 249 20.11 -16.13 2.76
C THR A 249 19.75 -16.36 4.22
N LEU A 250 20.59 -15.86 5.12
CA LEU A 250 20.32 -15.79 6.54
C LEU A 250 20.28 -14.32 6.94
N GLU A 251 19.20 -13.91 7.59
CA GLU A 251 18.98 -12.53 8.01
C GLU A 251 18.48 -12.49 9.46
N GLN A 252 19.05 -11.59 10.22
CA GLN A 252 18.60 -11.23 11.56
C GLN A 252 18.21 -9.76 11.54
N GLY A 253 17.06 -9.44 12.12
CA GLY A 253 16.60 -8.07 12.21
C GLY A 253 15.98 -7.76 13.55
N GLY A 254 15.78 -6.46 13.77
CA GLY A 254 15.06 -5.93 14.91
C GLY A 254 14.29 -4.68 14.54
N THR A 255 13.14 -4.52 15.14
CA THR A 255 12.27 -3.35 14.97
C THR A 255 12.08 -2.66 16.31
N THR A 256 12.10 -1.33 16.32
CA THR A 256 11.60 -0.52 17.42
C THR A 256 10.43 0.32 16.93
N PHE A 257 9.37 0.37 17.71
CA PHE A 257 8.18 1.15 17.40
C PHE A 257 7.83 2.08 18.55
N LYS A 258 7.41 3.27 18.21
CA LYS A 258 6.98 4.30 19.14
C LYS A 258 5.78 5.04 18.56
N ASP A 259 4.74 5.25 19.37
CA ASP A 259 3.56 6.02 19.03
C ASP A 259 3.15 6.85 20.24
N ASP A 260 3.04 8.17 20.07
CA ASP A 260 2.70 9.15 21.10
C ASP A 260 1.56 10.03 20.55
N ASP A 261 0.37 9.48 20.50
CA ASP A 261 -0.82 10.22 20.09
C ASP A 261 -1.47 10.91 21.30
N SER A 262 -2.04 12.08 21.07
CA SER A 262 -2.79 12.80 22.11
C SER A 262 -3.99 13.51 21.52
N ALA A 263 -5.10 13.52 22.25
CA ALA A 263 -6.28 14.31 21.92
C ALA A 263 -6.55 15.31 23.02
N SER A 264 -6.95 16.52 22.66
CA SER A 264 -7.25 17.55 23.64
C SER A 264 -8.37 18.47 23.16
N GLU A 265 -9.25 18.82 24.08
CA GLU A 265 -10.31 19.81 23.89
C GLU A 265 -10.31 20.77 25.07
N SER A 266 -10.59 22.02 24.81
CA SER A 266 -10.71 23.07 25.84
C SER A 266 -11.83 24.05 25.48
N GLY A 267 -12.72 24.27 26.43
CA GLY A 267 -13.91 25.06 26.22
C GLY A 267 -15.18 24.22 26.10
N LEU A 268 -16.33 24.87 26.17
CA LEU A 268 -17.61 24.20 26.09
C LEU A 268 -17.89 23.66 24.70
N THR A 269 -17.97 22.35 24.59
CA THR A 269 -18.32 21.66 23.33
C THR A 269 -19.56 20.82 23.56
N LEU A 270 -20.56 20.97 22.69
CA LEU A 270 -21.73 20.11 22.64
C LEU A 270 -21.43 18.92 21.73
N GLY A 271 -21.83 17.75 22.14
CA GLY A 271 -21.75 16.54 21.33
C GLY A 271 -22.87 16.45 20.29
N ASP A 272 -23.07 15.25 19.74
CA ASP A 272 -24.09 14.98 18.73
C ASP A 272 -25.51 14.91 19.31
N ARG A 273 -25.66 14.88 20.63
CA ARG A 273 -26.96 14.86 21.32
C ARG A 273 -27.54 16.27 21.45
N THR A 274 -28.68 16.49 20.80
CA THR A 274 -29.41 17.78 20.89
C THR A 274 -30.48 17.81 21.97
N SER A 275 -30.89 16.64 22.50
CA SER A 275 -31.95 16.53 23.50
C SER A 275 -31.38 16.41 24.91
N ALA A 276 -31.88 17.26 25.81
CA ALA A 276 -31.54 17.18 27.23
C ALA A 276 -32.01 15.86 27.88
N ILE A 277 -31.24 15.34 28.83
CA ILE A 277 -31.60 14.19 29.65
C ILE A 277 -32.02 14.72 31.01
N LEU A 278 -33.24 14.39 31.43
CA LEU A 278 -33.81 14.89 32.70
C LEU A 278 -33.66 16.42 32.88
N GLY A 279 -33.80 17.16 31.74
CA GLY A 279 -33.68 18.61 31.71
C GLY A 279 -32.24 19.16 31.73
N GLN A 280 -31.23 18.32 31.65
CA GLN A 280 -29.81 18.72 31.58
C GLN A 280 -29.23 18.47 30.22
N THR A 281 -28.54 19.49 29.67
CA THR A 281 -27.73 19.37 28.48
C THR A 281 -26.40 18.72 28.85
N LEU A 282 -25.98 17.72 28.05
CA LEU A 282 -24.65 17.14 28.18
C LEU A 282 -23.63 18.02 27.45
N ASP A 283 -22.44 18.11 27.98
CA ASP A 283 -21.36 18.89 27.39
C ASP A 283 -19.98 18.36 27.84
N LEU A 284 -18.97 18.67 27.01
CA LEU A 284 -17.56 18.50 27.32
C LEU A 284 -16.93 19.88 27.54
N THR A 285 -16.28 20.12 28.66
CA THR A 285 -15.56 21.37 28.95
C THR A 285 -14.06 21.24 28.81
N SER A 286 -13.50 20.08 29.10
CA SER A 286 -12.10 19.78 28.79
C SER A 286 -11.88 18.29 28.61
N LEU A 287 -10.95 17.96 27.75
CA LEU A 287 -10.43 16.60 27.55
C LEU A 287 -8.91 16.66 27.42
N HIS A 288 -8.26 15.72 28.05
CA HIS A 288 -6.84 15.44 27.83
C HIS A 288 -6.63 13.93 27.78
N GLU A 289 -6.37 13.45 26.60
CA GLU A 289 -6.19 12.04 26.31
C GLU A 289 -4.78 11.82 25.73
N ASN A 290 -4.07 10.81 26.24
CA ASN A 290 -2.74 10.44 25.77
C ASN A 290 -2.63 8.94 25.57
N TYR A 291 -2.02 8.55 24.45
CA TYR A 291 -1.60 7.21 24.13
C TYR A 291 -0.08 7.19 24.00
N GLY A 292 0.58 6.39 24.82
CA GLY A 292 2.01 6.14 24.73
C GLY A 292 2.26 4.67 24.43
N ILE A 293 2.55 4.32 23.18
CA ILE A 293 2.80 2.96 22.75
C ILE A 293 4.29 2.77 22.46
N ARG A 294 4.86 1.68 22.95
CA ARG A 294 6.26 1.30 22.71
C ARG A 294 6.30 -0.17 22.31
N GLY A 295 6.99 -0.43 21.22
CA GLY A 295 7.13 -1.78 20.70
C GLY A 295 8.55 -2.12 20.33
N THR A 296 8.87 -3.40 20.43
CA THR A 296 10.11 -3.99 19.92
C THR A 296 9.80 -5.34 19.29
N SER A 297 10.55 -5.70 18.26
CA SER A 297 10.49 -7.03 17.66
C SER A 297 11.89 -7.47 17.26
N ILE A 298 12.18 -8.75 17.46
CA ILE A 298 13.37 -9.39 16.88
C ILE A 298 12.86 -10.44 15.92
N TYR A 299 13.46 -10.56 14.74
CA TYR A 299 13.13 -11.61 13.80
C TYR A 299 14.36 -12.28 13.22
N THR A 300 14.21 -13.55 12.88
CA THR A 300 15.17 -14.36 12.15
C THR A 300 14.53 -14.86 10.87
N LYS A 301 15.21 -14.71 9.74
CA LYS A 301 14.78 -15.20 8.44
C LYS A 301 15.84 -16.10 7.84
N ALA A 302 15.41 -17.24 7.35
CA ALA A 302 16.22 -18.15 6.54
C ALA A 302 15.50 -18.42 5.22
N GLN A 303 16.23 -18.34 4.12
CA GLN A 303 15.73 -18.63 2.79
C GLN A 303 16.75 -19.47 2.03
N ALA A 304 16.29 -20.51 1.36
CA ALA A 304 17.14 -21.37 0.55
C ALA A 304 16.49 -21.69 -0.79
N THR A 305 17.25 -21.67 -1.86
CA THR A 305 16.86 -22.16 -3.17
C THR A 305 17.97 -23.01 -3.75
N THR A 306 17.61 -24.10 -4.44
CA THR A 306 18.59 -24.95 -5.11
C THR A 306 17.98 -25.62 -6.33
N ASN A 307 18.80 -25.87 -7.34
CA ASN A 307 18.46 -26.65 -8.50
C ASN A 307 19.39 -27.87 -8.60
N PRO A 308 19.20 -28.91 -7.75
CA PRO A 308 20.10 -30.06 -7.67
C PRO A 308 20.22 -30.79 -9.00
N PHE A 309 19.12 -30.80 -9.77
CA PHE A 309 19.05 -31.37 -11.11
C PHE A 309 18.47 -30.36 -12.09
N SER A 310 18.76 -30.48 -13.37
CA SER A 310 18.23 -29.58 -14.40
C SER A 310 16.71 -29.63 -14.57
N TRP A 311 16.08 -30.65 -14.01
CA TRP A 311 14.64 -30.88 -14.04
C TRP A 311 13.96 -30.60 -12.70
N LEU A 312 14.70 -30.20 -11.63
CA LEU A 312 14.17 -30.01 -10.28
C LEU A 312 14.74 -28.75 -9.64
N ASP A 313 13.86 -27.81 -9.30
CA ASP A 313 14.15 -26.67 -8.43
C ASP A 313 13.45 -26.86 -7.08
N LEU A 314 14.14 -26.58 -5.99
CA LEU A 314 13.64 -26.62 -4.62
C LEU A 314 13.77 -25.23 -4.00
N TYR A 315 12.80 -24.82 -3.20
CA TYR A 315 12.85 -23.58 -2.45
C TYR A 315 12.21 -23.72 -1.08
N GLY A 316 12.68 -22.91 -0.14
CA GLY A 316 12.11 -22.84 1.19
C GLY A 316 12.45 -21.52 1.86
N GLN A 317 11.54 -21.05 2.71
CA GLN A 317 11.70 -19.88 3.54
C GLN A 317 11.10 -20.13 4.92
N PHE A 318 11.78 -19.60 5.91
CA PHE A 318 11.31 -19.61 7.29
C PHE A 318 11.55 -18.24 7.91
N VAL A 319 10.55 -17.72 8.63
CA VAL A 319 10.65 -16.48 9.40
C VAL A 319 10.03 -16.72 10.78
N PHE A 320 10.77 -16.33 11.79
CA PHE A 320 10.28 -16.25 13.16
C PHE A 320 10.44 -14.82 13.65
N SER A 321 9.41 -14.25 14.27
CA SER A 321 9.47 -12.94 14.92
C SER A 321 8.75 -12.96 16.27
N GLU A 322 9.15 -12.07 17.16
CA GLU A 322 8.52 -11.90 18.49
C GLU A 322 8.29 -10.41 18.77
N PRO A 323 7.22 -9.81 18.22
CA PRO A 323 6.80 -8.46 18.60
C PRO A 323 6.33 -8.40 20.05
N LYS A 324 6.77 -7.35 20.74
CA LYS A 324 6.36 -7.00 22.11
C LYS A 324 5.95 -5.54 22.14
N VAL A 325 4.81 -5.24 22.73
CA VAL A 325 4.24 -3.91 22.82
C VAL A 325 3.81 -3.61 24.23
N THR A 326 4.07 -2.39 24.69
CA THR A 326 3.51 -1.82 25.94
C THR A 326 2.73 -0.57 25.60
N VAL A 327 1.63 -0.36 26.32
CA VAL A 327 0.74 0.79 26.19
C VAL A 327 0.58 1.46 27.54
N ASN A 328 0.70 2.79 27.55
CA ASN A 328 0.23 3.65 28.64
C ASN A 328 -0.86 4.57 28.08
N TYR A 329 -1.98 4.61 28.74
CA TYR A 329 -3.16 5.38 28.38
C TYR A 329 -3.62 6.25 29.52
N SER A 330 -3.98 7.48 29.24
CA SER A 330 -4.68 8.35 30.19
C SER A 330 -5.77 9.15 29.45
N ASP A 331 -6.94 9.21 30.04
CA ASP A 331 -8.09 10.00 29.61
C ASP A 331 -8.64 10.74 30.80
N ILE A 332 -8.60 12.06 30.78
CA ILE A 332 -9.10 12.94 31.84
C ILE A 332 -10.04 13.94 31.21
N ALA A 333 -11.30 13.89 31.59
CA ALA A 333 -12.34 14.75 31.03
C ALA A 333 -13.14 15.46 32.11
N THR A 334 -13.60 16.68 31.83
CA THR A 334 -14.57 17.44 32.63
C THR A 334 -15.71 17.93 31.76
N GLY A 335 -16.91 18.00 32.32
CA GLY A 335 -18.11 18.39 31.63
C GLY A 335 -19.37 18.04 32.39
N ASN A 336 -20.47 17.86 31.69
CA ASN A 336 -21.71 17.33 32.26
C ASN A 336 -22.07 16.04 31.52
N PHE A 337 -21.90 14.92 32.18
CA PHE A 337 -22.07 13.59 31.62
C PHE A 337 -23.11 12.78 32.41
N VAL A 338 -23.58 11.68 31.81
CA VAL A 338 -24.54 10.80 32.50
C VAL A 338 -24.23 9.33 32.23
N LEU A 339 -24.30 8.51 33.30
CA LEU A 339 -24.33 7.06 33.14
C LEU A 339 -25.72 6.64 32.67
N LEU A 340 -25.89 6.34 31.40
CA LEU A 340 -27.18 6.15 30.73
C LEU A 340 -28.03 5.05 31.40
N ASN A 341 -27.41 3.96 31.81
CA ASN A 341 -28.09 2.83 32.40
C ASN A 341 -28.70 3.13 33.79
N SER A 342 -28.11 4.07 34.52
CA SER A 342 -28.54 4.44 35.87
C SER A 342 -29.11 5.86 35.97
N LEU A 343 -28.95 6.66 34.88
CA LEU A 343 -29.30 8.07 34.80
C LEU A 343 -28.64 8.91 35.93
N LEU A 344 -27.42 8.54 36.31
CA LEU A 344 -26.61 9.24 37.29
C LEU A 344 -25.66 10.23 36.61
N PHE A 345 -25.73 11.51 36.96
CA PHE A 345 -24.87 12.55 36.40
C PHE A 345 -23.52 12.62 37.11
N TYR A 346 -22.49 12.97 36.35
CA TYR A 346 -21.12 13.19 36.86
C TYR A 346 -20.45 14.33 36.07
N SER A 347 -19.51 15.03 36.74
CA SER A 347 -18.86 16.23 36.20
C SER A 347 -17.45 15.99 35.66
N GLY A 348 -16.96 14.79 35.76
CA GLY A 348 -15.65 14.41 35.23
C GLY A 348 -15.37 12.93 35.34
N GLN A 349 -14.46 12.47 34.52
CA GLN A 349 -13.93 11.10 34.55
C GLN A 349 -12.42 11.09 34.43
N GLN A 350 -11.81 10.05 34.97
CA GLN A 350 -10.42 9.73 34.75
C GLN A 350 -10.29 8.24 34.47
N ASN A 351 -9.74 7.91 33.31
CA ASN A 351 -9.37 6.55 32.90
C ASN A 351 -7.84 6.47 32.80
N LEU A 352 -7.24 5.55 33.53
CA LEU A 352 -5.81 5.27 33.48
C LEU A 352 -5.63 3.82 33.07
N GLY A 353 -4.89 3.59 31.98
CA GLY A 353 -4.67 2.27 31.43
C GLY A 353 -3.20 1.95 31.22
N THR A 354 -2.86 0.70 31.48
CA THR A 354 -1.57 0.12 31.09
C THR A 354 -1.83 -1.22 30.43
N GLY A 355 -0.96 -1.61 29.50
CA GLY A 355 -1.06 -2.91 28.87
C GLY A 355 0.26 -3.39 28.32
N ALA A 356 0.39 -4.69 28.25
CA ALA A 356 1.49 -5.35 27.54
C ALA A 356 0.94 -6.45 26.65
N ALA A 357 1.51 -6.60 25.47
CA ALA A 357 1.19 -7.67 24.55
C ALA A 357 2.46 -8.23 23.93
N ASN A 358 2.43 -9.52 23.60
CA ASN A 358 3.43 -10.18 22.79
C ASN A 358 2.77 -11.05 21.72
N GLN A 359 3.42 -11.16 20.54
CA GLN A 359 2.92 -11.91 19.41
C GLN A 359 4.03 -12.74 18.76
N PRO A 360 4.43 -13.88 19.37
CA PRO A 360 5.26 -14.84 18.65
C PRO A 360 4.62 -15.24 17.33
N HIS A 361 5.34 -15.06 16.24
CA HIS A 361 4.86 -15.27 14.89
C HIS A 361 5.85 -16.11 14.09
N THR A 362 5.37 -17.20 13.52
CA THR A 362 6.14 -18.11 12.69
C THR A 362 5.49 -18.24 11.32
N THR A 363 6.25 -17.96 10.28
CA THR A 363 5.83 -18.24 8.90
C THR A 363 6.84 -19.15 8.23
N GLY A 364 6.35 -20.03 7.37
CA GLY A 364 7.19 -20.92 6.60
C GLY A 364 6.56 -21.22 5.25
N SER A 365 7.40 -21.43 4.24
CA SER A 365 6.98 -21.94 2.96
C SER A 365 8.06 -22.85 2.38
N ALA A 366 7.65 -23.90 1.70
CA ALA A 366 8.53 -24.80 0.98
C ALA A 366 7.81 -25.27 -0.29
N GLY A 367 8.58 -25.65 -1.29
CA GLY A 367 8.01 -26.18 -2.50
C GLY A 367 9.06 -26.59 -3.52
N PHE A 368 8.56 -27.13 -4.60
CA PHE A 368 9.41 -27.52 -5.73
C PHE A 368 8.77 -27.20 -7.08
N GLU A 369 9.61 -27.04 -8.09
CA GLU A 369 9.22 -27.11 -9.49
C GLU A 369 9.95 -28.29 -10.13
N MET A 370 9.19 -29.25 -10.63
CA MET A 370 9.70 -30.41 -11.35
C MET A 370 9.35 -30.34 -12.83
N ARG A 371 10.32 -30.60 -13.70
CA ARG A 371 10.18 -30.62 -15.18
C ARG A 371 10.48 -32.01 -15.72
N PRO A 372 9.54 -32.98 -15.57
CA PRO A 372 9.77 -34.36 -16.02
C PRO A 372 9.98 -34.47 -17.54
N ARG A 373 9.37 -33.53 -18.27
CA ARG A 373 9.49 -33.39 -19.72
C ARG A 373 9.57 -31.89 -20.06
N LYS A 374 10.13 -31.54 -21.21
CA LYS A 374 10.24 -30.14 -21.70
C LYS A 374 8.89 -29.43 -21.82
N TRP A 375 7.81 -30.18 -22.00
CA TRP A 375 6.45 -29.66 -22.14
C TRP A 375 5.63 -29.73 -20.86
N LEU A 376 6.12 -30.36 -19.77
CA LEU A 376 5.40 -30.60 -18.54
C LEU A 376 6.16 -30.03 -17.34
N ARG A 377 5.50 -29.20 -16.55
CA ARG A 377 5.98 -28.70 -15.24
C ARG A 377 4.96 -29.03 -14.18
N ILE A 378 5.44 -29.48 -13.04
CA ILE A 378 4.66 -29.75 -11.84
C ILE A 378 5.24 -28.85 -10.75
N LEU A 379 4.40 -28.02 -10.16
CA LEU A 379 4.76 -27.14 -9.06
C LEU A 379 3.99 -27.58 -7.84
N ASP A 380 4.68 -27.61 -6.71
CA ASP A 380 4.09 -27.85 -5.42
C ASP A 380 4.57 -26.76 -4.47
N SER A 381 3.67 -26.24 -3.64
CA SER A 381 3.99 -25.22 -2.66
C SER A 381 3.16 -25.37 -1.41
N TRP A 382 3.85 -25.53 -0.30
CA TRP A 382 3.28 -25.51 1.03
C TRP A 382 3.63 -24.21 1.74
N MET A 383 2.67 -23.68 2.52
CA MET A 383 2.85 -22.48 3.35
C MET A 383 2.16 -22.68 4.69
N THR A 384 2.80 -22.20 5.74
CA THR A 384 2.22 -22.10 7.09
C THR A 384 2.41 -20.69 7.63
N ASP A 385 1.41 -20.23 8.38
CA ASP A 385 1.42 -18.96 9.08
C ASP A 385 0.74 -19.16 10.44
N ARG A 386 1.51 -18.94 11.52
CA ARG A 386 1.04 -19.15 12.88
C ARG A 386 1.44 -17.99 13.75
N TYR A 387 0.47 -17.37 14.40
CA TYR A 387 0.74 -16.38 15.44
C TYR A 387 -0.05 -16.67 16.72
N HIS A 388 0.50 -16.21 17.81
CA HIS A 388 -0.08 -16.31 19.13
C HIS A 388 -0.01 -14.95 19.80
N ASP A 389 -1.14 -14.24 19.88
CA ASP A 389 -1.27 -13.00 20.61
C ASP A 389 -1.59 -13.27 22.06
N ALA A 390 -0.85 -12.63 22.96
CA ALA A 390 -1.18 -12.59 24.36
C ALA A 390 -1.13 -11.14 24.86
N ALA A 391 -2.22 -10.65 25.46
CA ALA A 391 -2.34 -9.29 25.95
C ALA A 391 -2.91 -9.25 27.37
N ALA A 392 -2.35 -8.37 28.20
CA ALA A 392 -2.75 -8.16 29.59
C ALA A 392 -3.00 -6.66 29.82
N PRO A 393 -4.19 -6.13 29.48
CA PRO A 393 -4.57 -4.75 29.81
C PRO A 393 -5.05 -4.64 31.26
N PHE A 394 -4.76 -3.49 31.86
CA PHE A 394 -5.25 -3.07 33.17
C PHE A 394 -5.75 -1.64 33.07
N VAL A 395 -7.00 -1.38 33.44
CA VAL A 395 -7.64 -0.06 33.37
C VAL A 395 -8.30 0.26 34.72
N THR A 396 -8.05 1.47 35.20
CA THR A 396 -8.78 2.06 36.34
C THR A 396 -9.65 3.19 35.83
N GLN A 397 -10.88 3.26 36.28
CA GLN A 397 -11.85 4.30 35.96
C GLN A 397 -12.39 4.93 37.25
N SER A 398 -12.42 6.25 37.31
CA SER A 398 -13.01 7.02 38.41
C SER A 398 -13.87 8.17 37.87
N TYR A 399 -14.87 8.54 38.65
CA TYR A 399 -15.79 9.60 38.30
C TYR A 399 -15.75 10.72 39.36
N THR A 400 -15.96 11.96 38.93
CA THR A 400 -16.18 13.11 39.79
C THR A 400 -17.68 13.35 39.95
N THR A 401 -18.17 13.57 41.16
CA THR A 401 -19.58 13.80 41.44
C THR A 401 -20.16 14.93 40.59
N GLY A 402 -21.37 14.77 40.06
CA GLY A 402 -22.09 15.81 39.32
C GLY A 402 -22.47 17.00 40.23
N THR A 403 -22.45 18.20 39.65
CA THR A 403 -22.70 19.48 40.33
C THR A 403 -24.16 19.93 40.29
N SER A 404 -24.97 19.37 39.39
CA SER A 404 -26.37 19.76 39.25
C SER A 404 -27.27 18.93 40.16
N GLY A 405 -28.32 19.54 40.72
CA GLY A 405 -29.21 18.99 41.74
C GLY A 405 -30.06 17.79 41.37
N ALA A 406 -29.74 17.09 40.30
CA ALA A 406 -30.32 15.81 39.91
C ALA A 406 -29.58 14.65 40.60
N ILE A 407 -29.99 13.43 40.38
CA ILE A 407 -29.37 12.21 40.88
C ILE A 407 -27.92 12.17 40.40
N THR A 408 -26.96 12.28 41.32
CA THR A 408 -25.52 12.32 40.99
C THR A 408 -24.83 11.03 41.39
N VAL A 409 -23.81 10.67 40.62
CA VAL A 409 -22.89 9.59 40.98
C VAL A 409 -22.18 10.01 42.27
N PRO A 410 -22.25 9.23 43.36
CA PRO A 410 -21.43 9.49 44.55
C PRO A 410 -19.96 9.45 44.15
N ALA A 411 -19.11 10.27 44.76
CA ALA A 411 -17.66 10.26 44.57
C ALA A 411 -17.18 8.81 44.64
N ALA A 412 -16.85 8.27 43.52
CA ALA A 412 -16.96 6.85 43.36
C ALA A 412 -15.64 6.11 43.55
N PRO A 413 -15.71 4.88 43.97
CA PRO A 413 -14.58 3.99 43.87
C PRO A 413 -14.18 3.80 42.41
N SER A 414 -12.88 3.76 42.19
CA SER A 414 -12.33 3.33 40.95
C SER A 414 -12.84 1.93 40.58
N SER A 415 -13.42 1.77 39.42
CA SER A 415 -13.62 0.44 38.89
C SER A 415 -12.31 -0.06 38.28
N ILE A 416 -11.99 -1.31 38.49
CA ILE A 416 -10.77 -1.92 37.98
C ILE A 416 -11.17 -3.00 36.98
N ALA A 417 -10.67 -2.90 35.79
CA ALA A 417 -10.80 -3.95 34.77
C ALA A 417 -9.43 -4.51 34.43
N ALA A 418 -9.24 -5.80 34.67
CA ALA A 418 -8.07 -6.55 34.24
C ALA A 418 -8.55 -7.76 33.44
N LEU A 419 -8.17 -7.81 32.19
CA LEU A 419 -8.57 -8.86 31.24
C LEU A 419 -7.33 -9.43 30.54
N ASN A 420 -7.14 -10.73 30.63
CA ASN A 420 -6.12 -11.40 29.85
C ASN A 420 -6.75 -11.91 28.56
N TYR A 421 -6.13 -11.59 27.44
CA TYR A 421 -6.51 -12.11 26.14
C TYR A 421 -5.41 -13.00 25.58
N SER A 422 -5.83 -14.08 24.95
CA SER A 422 -4.94 -14.91 24.17
C SER A 422 -5.66 -15.30 22.88
N GLN A 423 -5.00 -15.12 21.76
CA GLN A 423 -5.50 -15.50 20.45
C GLN A 423 -4.44 -16.32 19.74
N VAL A 424 -4.81 -17.51 19.31
CA VAL A 424 -3.97 -18.37 18.46
C VAL A 424 -4.64 -18.49 17.13
N VAL A 425 -3.88 -18.27 16.06
CA VAL A 425 -4.34 -18.50 14.68
C VAL A 425 -3.31 -19.31 13.94
N ASN A 426 -3.76 -20.42 13.36
CA ASN A 426 -3.00 -21.29 12.50
C ASN A 426 -3.60 -21.24 11.10
N TYR A 427 -2.78 -20.95 10.10
CA TYR A 427 -3.15 -20.95 8.70
C TYR A 427 -2.16 -21.82 7.93
N ASN A 428 -2.68 -22.73 7.11
CA ASN A 428 -1.87 -23.57 6.25
C ASN A 428 -2.47 -23.61 4.85
N GLN A 429 -1.63 -23.74 3.87
CA GLN A 429 -2.01 -23.86 2.47
C GLN A 429 -1.09 -24.85 1.77
N GLU A 430 -1.67 -25.73 0.97
CA GLU A 430 -0.99 -26.60 0.03
C GLU A 430 -1.54 -26.36 -1.36
N GLN A 431 -0.68 -26.18 -2.35
CA GLN A 431 -1.08 -25.96 -3.72
C GLN A 431 -0.23 -26.77 -4.67
N VAL A 432 -0.90 -27.53 -5.52
CA VAL A 432 -0.29 -28.29 -6.62
C VAL A 432 -0.78 -27.73 -7.94
N ASP A 433 0.14 -27.42 -8.84
CA ASP A 433 -0.14 -26.97 -10.20
C ASP A 433 0.53 -27.90 -11.22
N VAL A 434 -0.19 -28.25 -12.25
CA VAL A 434 0.32 -28.94 -13.44
C VAL A 434 0.22 -28.00 -14.62
N ILE A 435 1.35 -27.69 -15.25
CA ILE A 435 1.44 -26.80 -16.40
C ILE A 435 1.96 -27.58 -17.60
N ALA A 436 1.13 -27.70 -18.63
CA ALA A 436 1.42 -28.43 -19.85
C ALA A 436 1.52 -27.49 -21.07
N SER A 437 2.67 -27.40 -21.69
CA SER A 437 2.87 -26.76 -22.98
C SER A 437 2.50 -27.72 -24.09
N VAL A 438 1.18 -27.83 -24.37
CA VAL A 438 0.62 -28.80 -25.36
C VAL A 438 1.16 -28.58 -26.77
N THR A 439 1.37 -27.32 -27.12
CA THR A 439 2.08 -26.91 -28.35
C THR A 439 2.99 -25.72 -28.03
N SER A 440 3.80 -25.28 -28.99
CA SER A 440 4.60 -24.05 -28.89
C SER A 440 3.74 -22.78 -28.72
N ARG A 441 2.43 -22.88 -28.91
CA ARG A 441 1.47 -21.78 -28.84
C ARG A 441 0.44 -21.91 -27.72
N LEU A 442 0.26 -23.11 -27.17
CA LEU A 442 -0.77 -23.43 -26.19
C LEU A 442 -0.15 -23.99 -24.91
N THR A 443 -0.35 -23.31 -23.81
CA THR A 443 -0.03 -23.78 -22.47
C THR A 443 -1.31 -23.85 -21.65
N LEU A 444 -1.54 -24.96 -21.02
CA LEU A 444 -2.65 -25.22 -20.09
C LEU A 444 -2.10 -25.31 -18.67
N ARG A 445 -2.87 -24.84 -17.71
CA ARG A 445 -2.64 -24.99 -16.27
C ARG A 445 -3.87 -25.62 -15.63
N GLY A 446 -3.68 -26.62 -14.80
CA GLY A 446 -4.67 -27.16 -13.88
C GLY A 446 -4.05 -27.24 -12.50
N GLY A 447 -4.78 -26.89 -11.46
CA GLY A 447 -4.25 -26.90 -10.12
C GLY A 447 -5.33 -27.08 -9.05
N TYR A 448 -4.89 -27.40 -7.87
CA TYR A 448 -5.71 -27.53 -6.70
C TYR A 448 -5.00 -26.90 -5.51
N ARG A 449 -5.75 -26.12 -4.73
CA ARG A 449 -5.26 -25.49 -3.49
C ARG A 449 -6.17 -25.90 -2.33
N PHE A 450 -5.56 -26.45 -1.32
CA PHE A 450 -6.22 -26.74 -0.05
C PHE A 450 -5.73 -25.76 1.01
N VAL A 451 -6.67 -25.13 1.73
CA VAL A 451 -6.39 -24.18 2.81
C VAL A 451 -7.06 -24.68 4.07
N TRP A 452 -6.31 -24.78 5.16
CA TRP A 452 -6.84 -25.24 6.44
C TRP A 452 -6.19 -24.53 7.61
N GLY A 453 -6.90 -24.52 8.73
CA GLY A 453 -6.38 -23.94 9.95
C GLY A 453 -7.42 -23.92 11.05
N ASP A 454 -6.99 -23.44 12.20
CA ASP A 454 -7.81 -23.22 13.38
C ASP A 454 -7.46 -21.89 14.03
N ALA A 455 -8.45 -21.29 14.67
CA ALA A 455 -8.29 -20.09 15.46
C ALA A 455 -9.04 -20.23 16.78
N THR A 456 -8.44 -19.73 17.87
CA THR A 456 -9.03 -19.73 19.19
C THR A 456 -8.78 -18.39 19.85
N VAL A 457 -9.82 -17.78 20.43
CA VAL A 457 -9.73 -16.58 21.24
C VAL A 457 -10.16 -16.93 22.65
N LEU A 458 -9.27 -16.71 23.59
CA LEU A 458 -9.51 -16.87 25.02
C LEU A 458 -9.55 -15.49 25.67
N ALA A 459 -10.55 -15.23 26.50
CA ALA A 459 -10.53 -14.08 27.39
C ALA A 459 -10.87 -14.55 28.80
N GLY A 460 -10.13 -14.03 29.75
CA GLY A 460 -10.35 -14.33 31.15
C GLY A 460 -10.33 -13.07 31.99
N GLN A 461 -11.37 -12.87 32.80
CA GLN A 461 -11.20 -12.11 34.05
C GLN A 461 -10.41 -12.99 35.02
N LEU A 462 -9.71 -12.37 35.97
CA LEU A 462 -8.91 -13.08 37.01
C LEU A 462 -9.63 -14.24 37.70
N SER A 463 -10.96 -14.35 37.57
CA SER A 463 -11.80 -15.38 38.19
C SER A 463 -12.52 -16.34 37.23
N GLN A 464 -12.55 -16.06 35.92
CA GLN A 464 -13.20 -16.90 34.92
C GLN A 464 -12.41 -16.89 33.60
N SER A 465 -11.84 -18.01 33.23
CA SER A 465 -11.18 -18.20 31.97
C SER A 465 -11.94 -19.24 31.13
N GLY A 466 -12.22 -18.92 29.89
CA GLY A 466 -12.86 -19.82 28.94
C GLY A 466 -12.70 -19.34 27.50
N PRO A 467 -12.95 -20.21 26.50
CA PRO A 467 -12.93 -19.80 25.10
C PRO A 467 -14.09 -18.83 24.83
N LEU A 468 -13.76 -17.62 24.32
CA LEU A 468 -14.74 -16.66 23.80
C LEU A 468 -15.25 -17.08 22.44
N ALA A 469 -14.34 -17.57 21.62
CA ALA A 469 -14.63 -18.02 20.27
C ALA A 469 -13.58 -19.01 19.79
N SER A 470 -13.98 -19.93 18.96
CA SER A 470 -13.10 -20.78 18.19
C SER A 470 -13.62 -20.91 16.77
N GLY A 471 -12.75 -21.07 15.81
CA GLY A 471 -13.10 -21.23 14.40
C GLY A 471 -12.15 -22.19 13.71
N GLN A 472 -12.66 -22.84 12.70
CA GLN A 472 -11.87 -23.65 11.78
C GLN A 472 -11.93 -23.04 10.40
N LEU A 473 -10.94 -23.33 9.58
CA LEU A 473 -10.87 -22.92 8.18
C LEU A 473 -10.61 -24.15 7.35
N HIS A 474 -11.54 -24.47 6.45
CA HIS A 474 -11.35 -25.48 5.42
C HIS A 474 -11.85 -24.94 4.10
N ARG A 475 -10.97 -24.84 3.13
CA ARG A 475 -11.31 -24.30 1.82
C ARG A 475 -10.62 -25.08 0.71
N ASN A 476 -11.40 -25.53 -0.25
CA ASN A 476 -10.97 -26.22 -1.45
C ASN A 476 -11.04 -25.25 -2.64
N VAL A 477 -9.97 -25.14 -3.42
CA VAL A 477 -9.90 -24.23 -4.57
C VAL A 477 -9.43 -24.98 -5.79
N GLY A 478 -10.25 -25.03 -6.82
CA GLY A 478 -9.88 -25.49 -8.15
C GLY A 478 -9.29 -24.34 -8.97
N LEU A 479 -8.18 -24.61 -9.66
CA LEU A 479 -7.45 -23.65 -10.48
C LEU A 479 -7.39 -24.14 -11.92
N ALA A 480 -7.68 -23.26 -12.88
CA ALA A 480 -7.54 -23.53 -14.30
C ALA A 480 -6.94 -22.33 -15.02
N GLY A 481 -6.07 -22.57 -15.96
CA GLY A 481 -5.44 -21.50 -16.74
C GLY A 481 -5.14 -21.91 -18.17
N LEU A 482 -5.16 -20.93 -19.04
CA LEU A 482 -4.86 -21.09 -20.46
C LEU A 482 -4.04 -19.90 -20.96
N ASN A 483 -2.91 -20.19 -21.59
CA ASN A 483 -2.15 -19.21 -22.35
C ASN A 483 -2.09 -19.67 -23.80
N TYR A 484 -2.69 -18.89 -24.70
CA TYR A 484 -2.80 -19.27 -26.10
C TYR A 484 -2.37 -18.15 -27.03
N ARG A 485 -1.33 -18.40 -27.82
CA ARG A 485 -0.92 -17.57 -28.96
C ARG A 485 -1.63 -18.04 -30.21
N MET A 486 -2.87 -17.58 -30.44
CA MET A 486 -3.65 -17.97 -31.61
C MET A 486 -2.90 -17.68 -32.92
N THR A 487 -2.26 -16.52 -32.98
CA THR A 487 -1.39 -16.12 -34.09
C THR A 487 -0.14 -15.43 -33.50
N GLN A 488 0.80 -15.03 -34.38
CA GLN A 488 1.94 -14.20 -33.95
C GLN A 488 1.50 -12.82 -33.44
N ARG A 489 0.27 -12.41 -33.73
CA ARG A 489 -0.30 -11.09 -33.40
C ARG A 489 -1.33 -11.14 -32.29
N LEU A 490 -1.92 -12.30 -32.00
CA LEU A 490 -2.97 -12.46 -30.99
C LEU A 490 -2.54 -13.44 -29.92
N SER A 491 -2.49 -12.95 -28.67
CA SER A 491 -2.32 -13.76 -27.48
C SER A 491 -3.49 -13.57 -26.52
N VAL A 492 -3.95 -14.65 -25.91
CA VAL A 492 -5.03 -14.69 -24.93
C VAL A 492 -4.54 -15.46 -23.71
N ASN A 493 -4.76 -14.90 -22.52
CA ASN A 493 -4.53 -15.54 -21.23
C ASN A 493 -5.86 -15.58 -20.48
N LEU A 494 -6.24 -16.73 -19.98
CA LEU A 494 -7.40 -16.95 -19.13
C LEU A 494 -6.95 -17.66 -17.87
N ASP A 495 -7.41 -17.18 -16.72
CA ASP A 495 -7.21 -17.80 -15.41
C ASP A 495 -8.57 -17.85 -14.69
N TYR A 496 -8.84 -18.95 -14.04
CA TYR A 496 -10.04 -19.18 -13.26
C TYR A 496 -9.70 -19.84 -11.94
N GLU A 497 -10.35 -19.38 -10.88
CA GLU A 497 -10.35 -19.97 -9.54
C GLU A 497 -11.79 -20.16 -9.08
N GLY A 498 -12.13 -21.36 -8.65
CA GLY A 498 -13.41 -21.68 -8.01
C GLY A 498 -13.18 -22.29 -6.64
N SER A 499 -13.89 -21.80 -5.63
CA SER A 499 -13.71 -22.19 -4.23
C SER A 499 -15.01 -22.62 -3.60
N SER A 500 -14.92 -23.63 -2.74
CA SER A 500 -15.93 -24.01 -1.75
C SER A 500 -15.28 -24.11 -0.39
N SER A 501 -15.92 -23.54 0.65
CA SER A 501 -15.42 -23.51 2.01
C SER A 501 -16.50 -23.90 3.00
N ASP A 502 -16.17 -24.73 3.98
CA ASP A 502 -17.08 -25.11 5.06
C ASP A 502 -17.09 -24.05 6.17
N HIS A 503 -15.91 -23.45 6.44
CA HIS A 503 -15.69 -22.52 7.55
C HIS A 503 -14.68 -21.45 7.15
N ILE A 504 -14.88 -20.25 7.68
CA ILE A 504 -13.99 -19.09 7.51
C ILE A 504 -13.77 -18.36 8.84
N TYR A 505 -12.63 -17.70 8.98
CA TYR A 505 -12.35 -16.95 10.22
C TYR A 505 -13.07 -15.61 10.31
N PHE A 506 -13.24 -14.92 9.19
CA PHE A 506 -13.82 -13.57 9.17
C PHE A 506 -15.04 -13.51 8.27
N ARG A 507 -16.03 -12.74 8.67
CA ARG A 507 -17.33 -12.60 8.00
C ARG A 507 -17.23 -12.23 6.52
N THR A 508 -16.20 -11.45 6.14
CA THR A 508 -15.98 -10.94 4.78
C THR A 508 -14.86 -11.66 4.03
N SER A 509 -14.29 -12.72 4.60
CA SER A 509 -13.25 -13.52 3.92
C SER A 509 -13.80 -14.18 2.66
N LEU A 510 -12.87 -14.54 1.77
CA LEU A 510 -13.20 -15.40 0.63
C LEU A 510 -13.72 -16.74 1.14
N ASN A 511 -14.94 -17.09 0.76
CA ASN A 511 -15.64 -18.31 1.15
C ASN A 511 -16.00 -19.12 -0.10
N ASP A 512 -17.25 -19.08 -0.52
CA ASP A 512 -17.65 -19.65 -1.79
C ASP A 512 -17.46 -18.60 -2.87
N TYR A 513 -16.35 -18.67 -3.57
CA TYR A 513 -16.03 -17.67 -4.56
C TYR A 513 -15.69 -18.24 -5.94
N GLN A 514 -15.93 -17.41 -6.94
CA GLN A 514 -15.48 -17.61 -8.30
C GLN A 514 -14.69 -16.37 -8.73
N LYS A 515 -13.50 -16.57 -9.25
CA LYS A 515 -12.64 -15.49 -9.74
C LYS A 515 -12.16 -15.84 -11.14
N GLY A 516 -12.43 -14.96 -12.08
CA GLY A 516 -11.99 -15.08 -13.46
C GLY A 516 -11.09 -13.91 -13.86
N ARG A 517 -10.05 -14.19 -14.62
CA ARG A 517 -9.21 -13.17 -15.26
C ARG A 517 -9.02 -13.53 -16.72
N ALA A 518 -9.21 -12.55 -17.60
CA ALA A 518 -8.96 -12.69 -19.03
C ALA A 518 -8.09 -11.51 -19.49
N ARG A 519 -7.09 -11.81 -20.30
CA ARG A 519 -6.26 -10.79 -20.98
C ARG A 519 -6.13 -11.18 -22.43
N ALA A 520 -6.34 -10.23 -23.32
CA ALA A 520 -6.12 -10.38 -24.74
C ALA A 520 -5.24 -9.25 -25.25
N ARG A 521 -4.24 -9.57 -26.04
CA ARG A 521 -3.40 -8.59 -26.75
C ARG A 521 -3.44 -8.89 -28.23
N TYR A 522 -3.82 -7.89 -28.99
CA TYR A 522 -3.83 -7.98 -30.45
C TYR A 522 -2.96 -6.89 -31.07
N GLN A 523 -1.98 -7.30 -31.85
CA GLN A 523 -1.09 -6.42 -32.60
C GLN A 523 -1.56 -6.39 -34.06
N PHE A 524 -2.32 -5.37 -34.44
CA PHE A 524 -2.81 -5.20 -35.83
C PHE A 524 -1.66 -5.10 -36.82
N ASN A 525 -0.68 -4.30 -36.44
CA ASN A 525 0.57 -4.12 -37.16
C ASN A 525 1.67 -3.65 -36.18
N ASN A 526 2.86 -3.31 -36.70
CA ASN A 526 3.96 -2.83 -35.85
C ASN A 526 3.70 -1.46 -35.19
N ALA A 527 2.64 -0.76 -35.63
CA ALA A 527 2.29 0.56 -35.13
C ALA A 527 1.12 0.53 -34.16
N LEU A 528 0.20 -0.43 -34.26
CA LEU A 528 -1.04 -0.46 -33.49
C LEU A 528 -1.15 -1.75 -32.67
N THR A 529 -1.23 -1.59 -31.37
CA THR A 529 -1.49 -2.65 -30.41
C THR A 529 -2.74 -2.30 -29.58
N VAL A 530 -3.63 -3.26 -29.40
CA VAL A 530 -4.80 -3.18 -28.52
C VAL A 530 -4.68 -4.26 -27.46
N GLN A 531 -4.97 -3.91 -26.21
CA GLN A 531 -5.02 -4.84 -25.09
C GLN A 531 -6.37 -4.73 -24.41
N ALA A 532 -6.93 -5.87 -24.04
CA ALA A 532 -8.14 -5.94 -23.22
C ALA A 532 -7.84 -6.76 -21.97
N ARG A 533 -8.36 -6.31 -20.82
CA ARG A 533 -8.30 -6.99 -19.53
C ARG A 533 -9.70 -7.09 -18.95
N PHE A 534 -10.02 -8.23 -18.43
CA PHE A 534 -11.24 -8.47 -17.67
C PHE A 534 -10.89 -9.23 -16.40
N THR A 535 -11.44 -8.79 -15.26
CA THR A 535 -11.36 -9.49 -13.99
C THR A 535 -12.74 -9.52 -13.36
N ALA A 536 -13.17 -10.64 -12.83
CA ALA A 536 -14.42 -10.78 -12.11
C ALA A 536 -14.19 -11.58 -10.82
N LEU A 537 -14.85 -11.17 -9.75
CA LEU A 537 -14.92 -11.87 -8.48
C LEU A 537 -16.38 -11.90 -8.02
N ASP A 538 -16.91 -13.07 -7.75
CA ASP A 538 -18.17 -13.29 -7.02
C ASP A 538 -17.81 -14.06 -5.74
N ASN A 539 -18.07 -13.51 -4.57
CA ASN A 539 -17.79 -14.12 -3.27
C ASN A 539 -19.02 -14.06 -2.39
N GLN A 540 -19.38 -15.16 -1.80
CA GLN A 540 -20.59 -15.28 -0.98
C GLN A 540 -20.27 -15.97 0.34
N ASN A 541 -20.84 -15.46 1.43
CA ASN A 541 -20.94 -16.15 2.70
C ASN A 541 -22.43 -16.28 3.06
N PRO A 542 -23.03 -17.46 2.84
CA PRO A 542 -24.46 -17.67 3.00
C PRO A 542 -24.92 -17.79 4.46
N ASP A 543 -24.02 -17.79 5.44
CA ASP A 543 -24.38 -17.88 6.86
C ASP A 543 -25.52 -16.87 7.19
N PRO A 544 -26.65 -17.34 7.78
CA PRO A 544 -27.80 -16.49 8.05
C PRO A 544 -27.51 -15.26 8.92
N SER A 545 -26.50 -15.32 9.76
CA SER A 545 -26.05 -14.22 10.63
C SER A 545 -25.16 -13.21 9.93
N ILE A 546 -24.68 -13.53 8.73
CA ILE A 546 -23.70 -12.74 7.99
C ILE A 546 -24.25 -12.26 6.66
N ARG A 547 -24.79 -13.17 5.84
CA ARG A 547 -25.35 -12.92 4.50
C ARG A 547 -24.46 -11.97 3.68
N TYR A 548 -23.18 -12.29 3.63
CA TYR A 548 -22.22 -11.47 2.89
C TYR A 548 -22.23 -11.86 1.42
N SER A 549 -22.28 -10.85 0.55
CA SER A 549 -22.02 -11.02 -0.88
C SER A 549 -21.18 -9.89 -1.41
N LEU A 550 -20.24 -10.22 -2.29
CA LEU A 550 -19.37 -9.26 -3.01
C LEU A 550 -19.32 -9.68 -4.48
N ARG A 551 -19.72 -8.78 -5.37
CA ARG A 551 -19.47 -8.89 -6.81
C ARG A 551 -18.63 -7.73 -7.25
N ALA A 552 -17.48 -8.02 -7.82
CA ALA A 552 -16.57 -7.02 -8.36
C ALA A 552 -16.19 -7.41 -9.80
N GLN A 553 -16.23 -6.45 -10.71
CA GLN A 553 -15.80 -6.63 -12.10
C GLN A 553 -14.96 -5.43 -12.51
N ASP A 554 -13.89 -5.70 -13.25
CA ASP A 554 -13.01 -4.70 -13.80
C ASP A 554 -12.75 -5.04 -15.28
N THR A 555 -12.98 -4.07 -16.16
CA THR A 555 -12.81 -4.23 -17.61
C THR A 555 -12.00 -3.06 -18.14
N ALA A 556 -10.83 -3.33 -18.69
CA ALA A 556 -9.97 -2.31 -19.28
C ALA A 556 -9.70 -2.58 -20.75
N LEU A 557 -9.65 -1.52 -21.53
CA LEU A 557 -9.25 -1.52 -22.95
C LEU A 557 -8.17 -0.46 -23.15
N SER A 558 -6.98 -0.90 -23.58
CA SER A 558 -5.85 0.00 -23.85
C SER A 558 -5.49 -0.04 -25.35
N VAL A 559 -5.20 1.11 -25.92
CA VAL A 559 -4.80 1.29 -27.32
C VAL A 559 -3.48 2.05 -27.37
N PHE A 560 -2.50 1.48 -28.08
CA PHE A 560 -1.19 2.08 -28.30
C PHE A 560 -0.96 2.18 -29.81
N TRP A 561 -0.77 3.40 -30.29
CA TRP A 561 -0.53 3.65 -31.72
C TRP A 561 0.70 4.53 -31.91
N THR A 562 1.70 3.99 -32.60
CA THR A 562 2.97 4.67 -32.90
C THR A 562 3.37 4.34 -34.33
N PRO A 563 2.91 5.12 -35.32
CA PRO A 563 3.14 4.84 -36.75
C PRO A 563 4.62 5.00 -37.11
N LYS A 564 5.17 4.04 -37.84
CA LYS A 564 6.58 4.04 -38.26
C LYS A 564 6.89 5.17 -39.24
N GLU A 565 5.94 5.46 -40.11
CA GLU A 565 6.09 6.45 -41.19
C GLU A 565 5.90 7.89 -40.68
N ALA A 566 5.03 8.06 -39.73
CA ALA A 566 4.83 9.33 -39.01
C ALA A 566 5.48 9.28 -37.63
N LYS A 567 6.82 9.22 -37.57
CA LYS A 567 7.61 9.26 -36.28
C LYS A 567 7.30 10.45 -35.38
N ARG A 568 6.37 11.30 -35.81
CA ARG A 568 5.99 12.57 -35.18
C ARG A 568 4.76 12.49 -34.31
N ILE A 569 3.96 11.44 -34.42
CA ILE A 569 2.70 11.32 -33.68
C ILE A 569 2.65 9.96 -33.01
N SER A 570 2.30 9.93 -31.74
CA SER A 570 1.93 8.72 -31.00
C SER A 570 0.68 8.98 -30.20
N LEU A 571 -0.18 7.96 -30.10
CA LEU A 571 -1.42 7.99 -29.32
C LEU A 571 -1.41 6.83 -28.33
N MET A 572 -1.76 7.13 -27.09
CA MET A 572 -2.06 6.18 -26.05
C MET A 572 -3.43 6.50 -25.48
N GLY A 573 -4.26 5.49 -25.29
CA GLY A 573 -5.55 5.63 -24.64
C GLY A 573 -5.88 4.38 -23.84
N GLU A 574 -6.53 4.58 -22.70
CA GLU A 574 -7.05 3.51 -21.86
C GLU A 574 -8.44 3.91 -21.36
N TYR A 575 -9.34 2.96 -21.38
CA TYR A 575 -10.63 3.04 -20.76
C TYR A 575 -10.80 1.87 -19.82
N ASP A 576 -11.25 2.15 -18.61
CA ASP A 576 -11.50 1.17 -17.56
C ASP A 576 -12.90 1.37 -16.98
N ARG A 577 -13.62 0.28 -16.76
CA ARG A 577 -14.86 0.23 -16.02
C ARG A 577 -14.74 -0.75 -14.87
N SER A 578 -14.95 -0.26 -13.67
CA SER A 578 -14.97 -1.04 -12.43
C SER A 578 -16.35 -1.00 -11.81
N THR A 579 -16.91 -2.18 -11.53
CA THR A 579 -18.19 -2.28 -10.81
C THR A 579 -17.98 -3.07 -9.52
N VAL A 580 -18.54 -2.57 -8.43
CA VAL A 580 -18.54 -3.23 -7.12
C VAL A 580 -19.97 -3.23 -6.57
N ASN A 581 -20.42 -4.37 -6.09
CA ASN A 581 -21.66 -4.50 -5.35
C ASN A 581 -21.39 -5.40 -4.13
N SER A 582 -21.56 -4.86 -2.95
CA SER A 582 -21.32 -5.57 -1.69
C SER A 582 -22.51 -5.40 -0.75
N GLN A 583 -22.88 -6.47 -0.07
CA GLN A 583 -23.92 -6.48 0.95
C GLN A 583 -23.45 -7.30 2.14
N ILE A 584 -23.77 -6.85 3.35
CA ILE A 584 -23.52 -7.57 4.59
C ILE A 584 -24.60 -7.28 5.62
N LEU A 585 -25.04 -8.31 6.31
CA LEU A 585 -25.92 -8.17 7.46
C LEU A 585 -25.12 -7.72 8.68
N TYR A 586 -25.62 -6.74 9.41
CA TYR A 586 -25.02 -6.30 10.67
C TYR A 586 -26.09 -6.25 11.78
N LEU A 587 -25.66 -6.46 13.01
CA LEU A 587 -26.48 -6.28 14.17
C LEU A 587 -26.31 -4.82 14.64
N GLY A 588 -27.39 -4.06 14.54
CA GLY A 588 -27.46 -2.72 15.12
C GLY A 588 -27.61 -2.75 16.64
N ASN A 589 -27.53 -1.59 17.27
CA ASN A 589 -27.86 -1.45 18.67
C ASN A 589 -29.30 -1.91 18.91
N PHE A 590 -29.57 -2.58 20.04
CA PHE A 590 -30.90 -3.13 20.43
C PHE A 590 -31.41 -4.31 19.56
N LEU A 591 -30.52 -5.16 19.06
CA LEU A 591 -30.87 -6.37 18.31
C LEU A 591 -31.60 -6.12 16.97
N ALA A 592 -31.69 -4.90 16.50
CA ALA A 592 -32.17 -4.63 15.16
C ALA A 592 -31.16 -5.12 14.13
N GLN A 593 -31.58 -6.02 13.26
CA GLN A 593 -30.76 -6.44 12.13
C GLN A 593 -30.88 -5.43 11.00
N GLY A 594 -29.76 -4.98 10.48
CA GLY A 594 -29.70 -4.10 9.32
C GLY A 594 -28.81 -4.70 8.22
N THR A 595 -29.04 -4.29 6.98
CA THR A 595 -28.17 -4.66 5.85
C THR A 595 -27.40 -3.42 5.43
N SER A 596 -26.09 -3.49 5.48
CA SER A 596 -25.22 -2.50 4.82
C SER A 596 -25.01 -2.91 3.38
N SER A 597 -25.22 -1.98 2.46
CA SER A 597 -24.99 -2.21 1.03
C SER A 597 -24.12 -1.10 0.46
N TYR A 598 -23.18 -1.50 -0.37
CA TYR A 598 -22.33 -0.59 -1.14
C TYR A 598 -22.39 -0.96 -2.61
N ARG A 599 -22.60 0.03 -3.45
CA ARG A 599 -22.60 -0.13 -4.90
C ARG A 599 -21.76 0.98 -5.52
N ASP A 600 -20.93 0.61 -6.49
CA ASP A 600 -20.17 1.53 -7.31
C ASP A 600 -20.13 1.04 -8.76
N ASP A 601 -20.22 1.98 -9.72
CA ASP A 601 -20.01 1.76 -11.15
C ASP A 601 -19.15 2.92 -11.66
N ALA A 602 -17.85 2.69 -11.67
CA ALA A 602 -16.85 3.68 -11.97
C ALA A 602 -16.32 3.52 -13.40
N HIS A 603 -16.19 4.62 -14.10
CA HIS A 603 -15.61 4.73 -15.43
C HIS A 603 -14.38 5.63 -15.37
N THR A 604 -13.25 5.14 -15.84
CA THR A 604 -12.02 5.91 -15.97
C THR A 604 -11.59 5.91 -17.43
N ALA A 605 -11.25 7.06 -17.97
CA ALA A 605 -10.64 7.15 -19.28
C ALA A 605 -9.40 8.06 -19.22
N THR A 606 -8.31 7.63 -19.83
CA THR A 606 -7.10 8.41 -20.02
C THR A 606 -6.70 8.38 -21.48
N ALA A 607 -6.26 9.52 -22.01
CA ALA A 607 -5.72 9.58 -23.35
C ALA A 607 -4.57 10.59 -23.42
N ALA A 608 -3.56 10.28 -24.23
CA ALA A 608 -2.48 11.21 -24.51
C ALA A 608 -2.02 11.07 -25.97
N MET A 609 -1.90 12.18 -26.65
CA MET A 609 -1.32 12.28 -27.99
C MET A 609 -0.03 13.10 -27.91
N THR A 610 1.06 12.53 -28.32
CA THR A 610 2.35 13.22 -28.43
C THR A 610 2.60 13.59 -29.89
N VAL A 611 2.93 14.85 -30.14
CA VAL A 611 3.23 15.39 -31.48
C VAL A 611 4.62 16.01 -31.45
N ALA A 612 5.51 15.56 -32.34
CA ALA A 612 6.81 16.19 -32.59
C ALA A 612 6.66 17.27 -33.69
N LEU A 613 7.12 18.48 -33.44
CA LEU A 613 6.94 19.61 -34.35
C LEU A 613 7.90 19.51 -35.56
N PRO A 614 7.42 19.79 -36.81
CA PRO A 614 8.20 19.55 -38.02
C PRO A 614 9.49 20.37 -38.13
N LYS A 615 9.46 21.63 -37.74
CA LYS A 615 10.63 22.54 -37.77
C LYS A 615 11.63 22.30 -36.64
N TYR A 616 11.16 21.73 -35.54
CA TYR A 616 11.92 21.45 -34.34
C TYR A 616 11.66 20.01 -33.91
N PRO A 617 12.30 19.01 -34.54
CA PRO A 617 11.99 17.59 -34.27
C PRO A 617 12.21 17.18 -32.83
N ALA A 618 13.00 17.94 -32.07
CA ALA A 618 13.15 17.76 -30.63
C ALA A 618 12.07 18.47 -29.79
N ALA A 619 11.29 19.41 -30.39
CA ALA A 619 10.17 20.04 -29.71
C ALA A 619 8.95 19.12 -29.75
N LYS A 620 8.24 19.01 -28.62
CA LYS A 620 7.11 18.08 -28.44
C LYS A 620 5.94 18.79 -27.78
N ILE A 621 4.74 18.48 -28.26
CA ILE A 621 3.48 18.81 -27.62
C ILE A 621 2.85 17.50 -27.16
N VAL A 622 2.37 17.45 -25.92
CA VAL A 622 1.50 16.39 -25.42
C VAL A 622 0.13 17.00 -25.15
N LEU A 623 -0.89 16.45 -25.77
CA LEU A 623 -2.29 16.77 -25.55
C LEU A 623 -2.93 15.54 -24.93
N GLY A 624 -3.57 15.70 -23.79
CA GLY A 624 -4.16 14.56 -23.10
C GLY A 624 -5.07 14.94 -21.96
N GLY A 625 -5.38 13.96 -21.16
CA GLY A 625 -6.14 14.15 -19.94
C GLY A 625 -6.69 12.85 -19.40
N SER A 626 -7.32 12.95 -18.26
CA SER A 626 -8.05 11.89 -17.60
C SER A 626 -9.46 12.34 -17.24
N PHE A 627 -10.34 11.36 -17.23
CA PHE A 627 -11.73 11.48 -16.86
C PHE A 627 -12.07 10.33 -15.93
N PHE A 628 -12.81 10.63 -14.87
CA PHE A 628 -13.36 9.64 -13.95
C PHE A 628 -14.81 10.03 -13.63
N THR A 629 -15.70 9.05 -13.61
CA THR A 629 -17.04 9.19 -13.06
C THR A 629 -17.42 7.91 -12.33
N SER A 630 -18.03 8.06 -11.19
CA SER A 630 -18.59 6.97 -10.40
C SER A 630 -20.08 7.22 -10.20
N ASN A 631 -20.89 6.17 -10.39
CA ASN A 631 -22.34 6.17 -10.14
C ASN A 631 -22.64 5.06 -9.13
N GLY A 632 -23.09 5.42 -7.95
CA GLY A 632 -23.33 4.41 -6.92
C GLY A 632 -23.72 5.01 -5.58
N SER A 633 -23.20 4.43 -4.52
CA SER A 633 -23.44 4.89 -3.15
C SER A 633 -22.87 6.29 -2.89
N ARG A 634 -21.84 6.67 -3.62
CA ARG A 634 -21.22 7.98 -3.57
C ARG A 634 -20.81 8.44 -4.97
N THR A 635 -21.70 9.17 -5.64
CA THR A 635 -21.50 9.65 -7.01
C THR A 635 -20.44 10.76 -7.03
N SER A 636 -19.43 10.60 -7.90
CA SER A 636 -18.36 11.59 -8.03
C SER A 636 -17.83 11.69 -9.46
N HIS A 637 -17.30 12.86 -9.81
CA HIS A 637 -16.77 13.18 -11.13
C HIS A 637 -15.42 13.89 -11.01
N TYR A 638 -14.47 13.51 -11.86
CA TYR A 638 -13.16 14.15 -11.92
C TYR A 638 -12.71 14.31 -13.38
N TYR A 639 -12.20 15.48 -13.71
CA TYR A 639 -11.72 15.83 -15.05
C TYR A 639 -10.35 16.49 -14.94
N GLN A 640 -9.44 16.08 -15.82
CA GLN A 640 -8.08 16.61 -15.85
C GLN A 640 -7.55 16.69 -17.29
N PRO A 641 -8.00 17.64 -18.13
CA PRO A 641 -7.31 17.94 -19.38
C PRO A 641 -5.90 18.46 -19.14
N LEU A 642 -4.99 18.14 -20.05
CA LEU A 642 -3.57 18.37 -19.93
C LEU A 642 -3.00 18.84 -21.27
N VAL A 643 -2.17 19.87 -21.23
CA VAL A 643 -1.30 20.29 -22.33
C VAL A 643 0.13 20.46 -21.82
N GLN A 644 1.08 19.79 -22.44
CA GLN A 644 2.50 19.98 -22.17
C GLN A 644 3.23 20.40 -23.44
N LEU A 645 4.15 21.34 -23.33
CA LEU A 645 5.03 21.78 -24.38
C LEU A 645 6.48 21.68 -23.91
N SER A 646 7.33 21.06 -24.69
CA SER A 646 8.77 21.00 -24.48
C SER A 646 9.49 21.51 -25.73
N VAL A 647 10.25 22.59 -25.59
CA VAL A 647 10.96 23.28 -26.67
C VAL A 647 12.46 23.30 -26.37
N PRO A 648 13.31 22.74 -27.23
CA PRO A 648 14.74 22.92 -27.10
C PRO A 648 15.11 24.38 -27.46
N ILE A 649 15.74 25.11 -26.53
CA ILE A 649 16.28 26.45 -26.75
C ILE A 649 17.70 26.31 -27.31
N GLU A 650 18.49 25.45 -26.65
CA GLU A 650 19.85 25.12 -27.05
C GLU A 650 20.10 23.62 -26.90
N LYS A 651 21.28 23.13 -27.29
CA LYS A 651 21.66 21.73 -27.24
C LYS A 651 21.46 21.10 -25.84
N HIS A 652 21.59 21.89 -24.79
CA HIS A 652 21.56 21.43 -23.40
C HIS A 652 20.45 22.10 -22.57
N LEU A 653 19.63 22.96 -23.18
CA LEU A 653 18.59 23.74 -22.50
C LEU A 653 17.26 23.55 -23.19
N TYR A 654 16.27 23.11 -22.44
CA TYR A 654 14.88 22.98 -22.86
C TYR A 654 14.00 23.88 -22.01
N TRP A 655 13.02 24.50 -22.61
CA TRP A 655 11.92 25.15 -21.94
C TRP A 655 10.73 24.19 -21.91
N ASN A 656 10.24 23.89 -20.70
CA ASN A 656 9.10 23.02 -20.46
C ASN A 656 7.97 23.84 -19.85
N THR A 657 6.77 23.71 -20.38
CA THR A 657 5.57 24.29 -19.78
C THR A 657 4.44 23.29 -19.83
N GLU A 658 3.65 23.29 -18.79
CA GLU A 658 2.50 22.40 -18.62
C GLU A 658 1.32 23.22 -18.12
N TRP A 659 0.15 22.95 -18.67
CA TRP A 659 -1.13 23.39 -18.17
C TRP A 659 -2.00 22.17 -17.86
N LYS A 660 -2.64 22.18 -16.69
CA LYS A 660 -3.68 21.22 -16.28
C LYS A 660 -4.86 22.00 -15.73
N TRP A 661 -6.04 21.60 -16.14
CA TRP A 661 -7.25 22.01 -15.47
C TRP A 661 -7.74 20.83 -14.62
N TYR A 662 -8.18 21.13 -13.42
CA TYR A 662 -8.73 20.17 -12.49
C TYR A 662 -10.16 20.55 -12.13
N GLY A 663 -11.09 19.63 -12.33
CA GLY A 663 -12.47 19.74 -11.88
C GLY A 663 -12.87 18.49 -11.13
N TYR A 664 -13.39 18.68 -9.93
CA TYR A 664 -13.96 17.62 -9.10
C TYR A 664 -15.33 18.04 -8.61
N ALA A 665 -16.29 17.12 -8.58
CA ALA A 665 -17.59 17.29 -7.97
C ALA A 665 -18.05 15.96 -7.40
N GLU A 666 -18.78 16.05 -6.28
CA GLU A 666 -19.44 14.95 -5.65
C GLU A 666 -20.91 15.32 -5.39
N ASP A 667 -21.83 14.41 -5.70
CA ASP A 667 -23.27 14.70 -5.62
C ASP A 667 -23.85 14.42 -4.23
N PHE A 668 -23.16 13.60 -3.40
CA PHE A 668 -23.64 13.27 -2.06
C PHE A 668 -23.54 14.48 -1.11
N TYR A 669 -22.37 15.17 -1.15
CA TYR A 669 -22.14 16.44 -0.47
C TYR A 669 -21.92 17.52 -1.52
N GLN A 670 -22.93 18.28 -1.90
CA GLN A 670 -22.86 19.27 -2.99
C GLN A 670 -21.80 20.37 -2.79
N TYR A 671 -21.34 20.57 -1.56
CA TYR A 671 -20.23 21.50 -1.24
C TYR A 671 -18.85 20.89 -1.52
N GLU A 672 -18.74 19.58 -1.78
CA GLU A 672 -17.51 18.90 -2.10
C GLU A 672 -17.17 19.03 -3.60
N ALA A 673 -16.98 20.24 -4.04
CA ALA A 673 -16.56 20.52 -5.41
C ALA A 673 -15.47 21.56 -5.46
N PHE A 674 -14.56 21.44 -6.45
CA PHE A 674 -13.59 22.50 -6.75
C PHE A 674 -13.24 22.51 -8.24
N ARG A 675 -12.73 23.67 -8.69
CA ARG A 675 -12.16 23.85 -10.04
C ARG A 675 -10.94 24.73 -9.93
N THR A 676 -9.88 24.40 -10.70
CA THR A 676 -8.65 25.18 -10.70
C THR A 676 -7.82 24.95 -11.96
N ASN A 677 -7.12 25.98 -12.41
CA ASN A 677 -6.06 25.89 -13.40
C ASN A 677 -4.70 25.81 -12.70
N VAL A 678 -3.85 24.93 -13.16
CA VAL A 678 -2.49 24.78 -12.67
C VAL A 678 -1.53 24.89 -13.85
N PHE A 679 -0.65 25.89 -13.79
CA PHE A 679 0.43 26.07 -14.74
C PHE A 679 1.76 25.78 -14.06
N ILE A 680 2.65 25.12 -14.77
CA ILE A 680 4.05 25.01 -14.39
C ILE A 680 4.90 25.39 -15.60
N SER A 681 5.85 26.29 -15.42
CA SER A 681 6.80 26.66 -16.46
C SER A 681 8.21 26.66 -15.90
N GLY A 682 9.15 26.13 -16.64
CA GLY A 682 10.52 25.98 -16.15
C GLY A 682 11.50 25.54 -17.23
N PHE A 683 12.70 25.23 -16.77
CA PHE A 683 13.79 24.85 -17.64
C PHE A 683 14.34 23.49 -17.24
N ARG A 684 14.75 22.75 -18.25
CA ARG A 684 15.50 21.50 -18.13
C ARG A 684 16.90 21.73 -18.70
N LEU A 685 17.89 21.59 -17.84
CA LEU A 685 19.30 21.53 -18.22
C LEU A 685 19.71 20.07 -18.37
N VAL A 686 20.38 19.73 -19.47
CA VAL A 686 20.85 18.37 -19.77
C VAL A 686 22.34 18.41 -20.09
N ARG A 687 23.11 17.52 -19.49
CA ARG A 687 24.54 17.35 -19.78
C ARG A 687 24.89 15.93 -20.15
#